data_f5fee17f8bfbd6ae20ca7a7ed93fe785
#
_entry.id   f5fee17f8bfbd6ae20ca7a7ed93fe785
#
_cell.length_a   1.000
_cell.length_b   1.000
_cell.length_c   1.000
_cell.angle_alpha   90.00
_cell.angle_beta   90.00
_cell.angle_gamma   90.00
#
_symmetry.space_group_name_H-M   'P 1'
#
loop_
_entity.id
_entity.type
_entity.pdbx_description
1 polymer ?
#
loop_
_entity_poly.entity_id
_entity_poly.type
_entity_poly.pdbx_seq_one_letter_code
_entity_poly.pdbx_strand_id
1 'polypeptide(L)'
;MIIANNDCFALQTAHTTYLFRKDAAGNLLHLYYGESIELDEGQLASVCDLLQPVIKNPNGCSLIADTALPAQCLDDVCLEISSRGKGDMREPFVELVLADGSRTGDFRYESFEIIDGLQSPDGLPGAYDAENQAQSLMITLTDRNSEVKLELIYGVLEECDCITRYARLINGGEETVRVERLMSMQLDMSKGALKINDFHGDWAREMNRNETILRSGKYINDTGVGFSSNRANPLFLWADTETTQDYGDCYATNLIYSGNHREYAEAGGHGKMRILSGINPDFFEWELAGGEVFCAPQAVMTYSHRGYQGVSRQLHHFVREHIVRGEWKHKERPILINSWEAMYFDVQEKKLLRLAKVAAETGIELFVLDDGWFGKRNNDASSLGDWYDNKEKLPEGLAGLSQKLHKLGMKFGIWVEPEMVSEDSDLYREHPDWAVRIPGKEHAFGRNQMILDLTRQEVREYILESMSDVFTRGQVDYVKWDMNRNMSDYYSQALPTSRQGEFAHRYILGLYQVLYTLTEKFPHILFEGCASGGNRFDLGMLCYMPQIWASDNTDAISRASIQNSYSYGYPQSVIAAHVSGCPNHQTLRITPLPTRFAVASVGILGYECNLCDVSREDMEEIRAEILLYKEWRSVLQFGEWYRLYESSEKQSVYDTDVTRWNIVSPDKSKAVGIMIKGQTLANYAYRTFRTKGLDAGSNYHFYNRSMRYDIHRMGDLINTMAPVHVKQDSLLHGAISKFIRLDGEKEDKIVSGAILDQCGIPLAQNYAGTGYEQNTALYQDYDARMYFMEKV
;
A
#
# COMPACT_ATOMS: atom_id res chain seq x y z
N MET A 1 11.92 18.75 -14.67
CA MET A 1 11.90 19.73 -15.79
C MET A 1 11.44 19.08 -17.09
N ILE A 2 10.67 19.80 -17.91
CA ILE A 2 10.22 19.31 -19.22
C ILE A 2 10.94 20.12 -20.29
N ILE A 3 11.60 19.43 -21.24
CA ILE A 3 12.21 20.06 -22.42
C ILE A 3 11.52 19.46 -23.65
N ALA A 4 10.95 20.29 -24.50
CA ALA A 4 10.20 19.80 -25.65
C ALA A 4 10.36 20.73 -26.85
N ASN A 5 10.25 20.12 -28.04
CA ASN A 5 10.04 20.80 -29.28
C ASN A 5 8.95 20.05 -30.08
N ASN A 6 8.64 20.45 -31.30
CA ASN A 6 7.56 19.85 -32.07
C ASN A 6 7.70 18.34 -32.36
N ASP A 7 8.89 17.78 -32.21
CA ASP A 7 9.18 16.38 -32.58
C ASP A 7 9.74 15.56 -31.44
N CYS A 8 10.32 16.18 -30.40
CA CYS A 8 11.05 15.49 -29.33
C CYS A 8 10.66 16.00 -27.96
N PHE A 9 10.60 15.08 -26.98
CA PHE A 9 10.13 15.35 -25.63
C PHE A 9 11.05 14.67 -24.62
N ALA A 10 11.56 15.43 -23.64
CA ALA A 10 12.34 14.92 -22.52
C ALA A 10 11.68 15.34 -21.20
N LEU A 11 11.41 14.37 -20.35
CA LEU A 11 10.96 14.55 -18.98
C LEU A 11 12.14 14.23 -18.06
N GLN A 12 12.62 15.22 -17.32
CA GLN A 12 13.80 15.10 -16.48
C GLN A 12 13.43 15.28 -15.01
N THR A 13 13.83 14.33 -14.19
CA THR A 13 13.83 14.44 -12.73
C THR A 13 15.25 14.69 -12.22
N ALA A 14 15.48 14.62 -10.91
CA ALA A 14 16.81 14.82 -10.34
C ALA A 14 17.83 13.78 -10.85
N HIS A 15 17.40 12.52 -11.04
CA HIS A 15 18.31 11.42 -11.39
C HIS A 15 17.83 10.59 -12.58
N THR A 16 16.73 10.96 -13.25
CA THR A 16 16.19 10.18 -14.37
C THR A 16 15.86 11.03 -15.58
N THR A 17 15.92 10.41 -16.78
CA THR A 17 15.45 10.99 -18.03
C THR A 17 14.50 10.03 -18.71
N TYR A 18 13.34 10.54 -19.13
CA TYR A 18 12.35 9.86 -19.95
C TYR A 18 12.26 10.55 -21.29
N LEU A 19 12.55 9.86 -22.41
CA LEU A 19 12.73 10.46 -23.71
C LEU A 19 11.87 9.76 -24.76
N PHE A 20 11.13 10.53 -25.54
CA PHE A 20 10.35 10.02 -26.67
C PHE A 20 10.26 11.05 -27.81
N ARG A 21 9.84 10.60 -28.98
CA ARG A 21 9.72 11.47 -30.16
C ARG A 21 8.52 11.11 -31.03
N LYS A 22 8.13 12.04 -31.86
CA LYS A 22 7.21 11.83 -32.98
C LYS A 22 8.00 11.38 -34.24
N ASP A 23 7.48 10.34 -34.93
CA ASP A 23 7.98 9.98 -36.26
C ASP A 23 7.29 10.77 -37.40
N ALA A 24 7.74 10.55 -38.65
CA ALA A 24 7.19 11.25 -39.83
C ALA A 24 5.70 10.90 -40.11
N ALA A 25 5.18 9.82 -39.59
CA ALA A 25 3.77 9.42 -39.70
C ALA A 25 2.92 9.92 -38.52
N GLY A 26 3.52 10.53 -37.51
CA GLY A 26 2.85 11.04 -36.32
C GLY A 26 2.67 9.99 -35.20
N ASN A 27 3.36 8.85 -35.27
CA ASN A 27 3.43 7.93 -34.13
C ASN A 27 4.38 8.50 -33.06
N LEU A 28 4.10 8.22 -31.78
CA LEU A 28 5.01 8.52 -30.68
C LEU A 28 5.88 7.30 -30.38
N LEU A 29 7.18 7.47 -30.55
CA LEU A 29 8.19 6.43 -30.33
C LEU A 29 8.89 6.65 -29.00
N HIS A 30 8.84 5.66 -28.10
CA HIS A 30 9.63 5.67 -26.88
C HIS A 30 11.11 5.41 -27.22
N LEU A 31 12.01 6.21 -26.66
CA LEU A 31 13.43 6.12 -26.92
C LEU A 31 14.23 5.66 -25.71
N TYR A 32 13.94 6.21 -24.51
CA TYR A 32 14.74 5.96 -23.33
C TYR A 32 13.96 6.23 -22.04
N TYR A 33 14.15 5.42 -21.03
CA TYR A 33 13.83 5.70 -19.65
C TYR A 33 14.90 5.04 -18.75
N GLY A 34 15.63 5.84 -18.00
CA GLY A 34 16.76 5.39 -17.19
C GLY A 34 17.45 6.53 -16.44
N GLU A 35 18.73 6.32 -16.11
CA GLU A 35 19.55 7.34 -15.46
C GLU A 35 19.55 8.66 -16.23
N SER A 36 19.72 9.75 -15.49
CA SER A 36 19.71 11.10 -16.05
C SER A 36 20.77 11.28 -17.14
N ILE A 37 20.33 11.80 -18.28
CA ILE A 37 21.16 12.29 -19.37
C ILE A 37 21.07 13.82 -19.35
N GLU A 38 22.20 14.49 -19.16
CA GLU A 38 22.24 15.96 -19.22
C GLU A 38 21.87 16.43 -20.64
N LEU A 39 20.73 17.10 -20.74
CA LEU A 39 20.17 17.60 -21.99
C LEU A 39 19.75 19.07 -21.83
N ASP A 40 20.00 19.85 -22.84
CA ASP A 40 19.39 21.16 -23.03
C ASP A 40 18.52 21.18 -24.30
N GLU A 41 17.81 22.29 -24.51
CA GLU A 41 16.92 22.44 -25.68
C GLU A 41 17.68 22.30 -27.02
N GLY A 42 18.94 22.76 -27.09
CA GLY A 42 19.77 22.68 -28.28
C GLY A 42 20.25 21.27 -28.62
N GLN A 43 20.36 20.41 -27.61
CA GLN A 43 20.84 19.02 -27.73
C GLN A 43 19.70 18.01 -27.98
N LEU A 44 18.48 18.33 -27.55
CA LEU A 44 17.34 17.38 -27.56
C LEU A 44 17.13 16.74 -28.94
N ALA A 45 17.05 17.52 -30.01
CA ALA A 45 16.79 16.99 -31.34
C ALA A 45 17.91 16.03 -31.82
N SER A 46 19.17 16.39 -31.60
CA SER A 46 20.32 15.58 -32.02
C SER A 46 20.39 14.25 -31.23
N VAL A 47 20.06 14.24 -29.95
CA VAL A 47 20.02 13.02 -29.13
C VAL A 47 18.87 12.11 -29.59
N CYS A 48 17.69 12.68 -29.84
CA CYS A 48 16.57 11.92 -30.39
C CYS A 48 16.89 11.32 -31.77
N ASP A 49 17.61 12.03 -32.63
CA ASP A 49 18.05 11.50 -33.93
C ASP A 49 19.06 10.34 -33.80
N LEU A 50 19.94 10.40 -32.80
CA LEU A 50 20.89 9.30 -32.50
C LEU A 50 20.20 8.04 -31.95
N LEU A 51 19.13 8.21 -31.18
CA LEU A 51 18.42 7.11 -30.53
C LEU A 51 17.25 6.55 -31.33
N GLN A 52 16.88 7.19 -32.45
CA GLN A 52 15.76 6.71 -33.24
C GLN A 52 16.00 5.30 -33.79
N PRO A 53 14.95 4.46 -33.87
CA PRO A 53 15.08 3.11 -34.42
C PRO A 53 15.60 3.13 -35.85
N VAL A 54 16.56 2.25 -36.17
CA VAL A 54 16.98 2.04 -37.56
C VAL A 54 15.92 1.17 -38.24
N ILE A 55 15.28 1.73 -39.25
CA ILE A 55 14.25 1.05 -40.04
C ILE A 55 14.92 -0.04 -40.88
N LYS A 56 14.52 -1.29 -40.69
CA LYS A 56 14.95 -2.44 -41.53
C LYS A 56 13.97 -2.67 -42.65
N ASN A 57 14.42 -3.32 -43.71
CA ASN A 57 13.53 -3.76 -44.75
C ASN A 57 12.51 -4.78 -44.19
N PRO A 58 11.21 -4.57 -44.42
CA PRO A 58 10.18 -5.51 -43.98
C PRO A 58 10.32 -6.85 -44.68
N ASN A 59 10.06 -7.94 -43.97
CA ASN A 59 9.90 -9.26 -44.56
C ASN A 59 8.51 -9.41 -45.22
N GLY A 60 8.26 -10.51 -45.90
CA GLY A 60 6.99 -10.73 -46.62
C GLY A 60 5.74 -10.83 -45.71
N CYS A 61 5.89 -10.89 -44.38
CA CYS A 61 4.80 -10.96 -43.42
C CYS A 61 4.65 -9.67 -42.61
N SER A 62 5.52 -8.68 -42.78
CA SER A 62 5.47 -7.41 -42.06
C SER A 62 4.30 -6.56 -42.53
N LEU A 63 3.56 -6.00 -41.56
CA LEU A 63 2.48 -5.05 -41.82
C LEU A 63 3.03 -3.62 -41.76
N ILE A 64 2.77 -2.84 -42.79
CA ILE A 64 3.19 -1.43 -42.88
C ILE A 64 1.99 -0.59 -42.50
N ALA A 65 2.08 0.12 -41.35
CA ALA A 65 0.97 0.88 -40.82
C ALA A 65 0.70 2.18 -41.61
N ASP A 66 1.73 2.76 -42.21
CA ASP A 66 1.62 4.04 -42.91
C ASP A 66 2.51 4.11 -44.16
N THR A 67 1.96 4.64 -45.26
CA THR A 67 2.69 4.79 -46.52
C THR A 67 3.82 5.85 -46.45
N ALA A 68 3.76 6.76 -45.51
CA ALA A 68 4.85 7.73 -45.25
C ALA A 68 6.11 7.02 -44.71
N LEU A 69 5.95 5.86 -44.08
CA LEU A 69 7.06 5.06 -43.52
C LEU A 69 6.98 3.60 -44.05
N PRO A 70 7.19 3.36 -45.36
CA PRO A 70 6.90 2.09 -45.99
C PRO A 70 7.80 0.92 -45.56
N ALA A 71 8.81 1.18 -44.76
CA ALA A 71 9.67 0.13 -44.21
C ALA A 71 9.47 -0.06 -42.67
N GLN A 72 8.58 0.70 -42.02
CA GLN A 72 8.37 0.61 -40.59
C GLN A 72 7.19 -0.30 -40.24
N CYS A 73 7.45 -1.30 -39.40
CA CYS A 73 6.45 -2.13 -38.74
C CYS A 73 6.30 -1.68 -37.29
N LEU A 74 5.09 -1.36 -36.82
CA LEU A 74 4.85 -0.89 -35.45
C LEU A 74 5.19 -1.96 -34.39
N ASP A 75 5.10 -3.23 -34.74
CA ASP A 75 5.45 -4.36 -33.84
C ASP A 75 6.97 -4.46 -33.53
N ASP A 76 7.80 -3.78 -34.32
CA ASP A 76 9.27 -3.80 -34.21
C ASP A 76 9.86 -2.55 -33.50
N VAL A 77 9.03 -1.59 -33.12
CA VAL A 77 9.45 -0.36 -32.43
C VAL A 77 8.85 -0.26 -31.02
N CYS A 78 9.48 0.55 -30.16
CA CYS A 78 8.91 0.93 -28.88
C CYS A 78 7.97 2.11 -29.05
N LEU A 79 6.75 2.00 -28.54
CA LEU A 79 5.71 3.03 -28.68
C LEU A 79 5.34 3.64 -27.33
N GLU A 80 4.96 4.92 -27.31
CA GLU A 80 4.35 5.57 -26.14
C GLU A 80 2.87 5.17 -25.98
N ILE A 81 2.19 4.93 -27.06
CA ILE A 81 0.80 4.50 -27.12
C ILE A 81 0.61 3.48 -28.24
N SER A 82 -0.30 2.58 -28.02
CA SER A 82 -0.71 1.57 -28.99
C SER A 82 -2.22 1.47 -29.05
N SER A 83 -2.78 1.26 -30.23
CA SER A 83 -4.18 0.97 -30.46
C SER A 83 -4.32 -0.40 -31.13
N ARG A 84 -5.50 -0.99 -31.03
CA ARG A 84 -5.79 -2.22 -31.77
C ARG A 84 -5.72 -1.97 -33.29
N GLY A 85 -5.03 -2.84 -34.01
CA GLY A 85 -4.88 -2.76 -35.45
C GLY A 85 -3.54 -2.14 -35.91
N LYS A 86 -3.43 -1.80 -37.20
CA LYS A 86 -2.25 -1.17 -37.82
C LYS A 86 -0.93 -1.95 -37.73
N GLY A 87 -0.99 -3.25 -37.35
CA GLY A 87 0.16 -4.13 -37.39
C GLY A 87 0.97 -4.18 -36.08
N ASP A 88 0.56 -3.52 -35.02
CA ASP A 88 1.07 -3.81 -33.66
C ASP A 88 0.24 -4.97 -33.09
N MET A 89 0.88 -6.11 -32.86
CA MET A 89 0.22 -7.35 -32.39
C MET A 89 0.29 -7.50 -30.87
N ARG A 90 0.95 -6.58 -30.19
CA ARG A 90 1.05 -6.56 -28.70
C ARG A 90 -0.23 -6.03 -28.07
N GLU A 91 -0.37 -6.20 -26.75
CA GLU A 91 -1.50 -5.65 -25.98
C GLU A 91 -1.67 -4.14 -26.25
N PRO A 92 -2.88 -3.69 -26.64
CA PRO A 92 -3.13 -2.29 -26.92
C PRO A 92 -3.34 -1.46 -25.65
N PHE A 93 -2.94 -0.19 -25.70
CA PHE A 93 -3.22 0.80 -24.67
C PHE A 93 -4.68 1.26 -24.73
N VAL A 94 -5.23 1.40 -25.96
CA VAL A 94 -6.61 1.85 -26.18
C VAL A 94 -7.34 0.93 -27.15
N GLU A 95 -8.58 0.59 -26.80
CA GLU A 95 -9.51 -0.17 -27.65
C GLU A 95 -10.88 0.50 -27.66
N LEU A 96 -11.35 0.80 -28.86
CA LEU A 96 -12.63 1.46 -29.11
C LEU A 96 -13.49 0.61 -30.06
N VAL A 97 -14.80 0.75 -29.93
CA VAL A 97 -15.76 0.37 -30.98
C VAL A 97 -16.40 1.66 -31.45
N LEU A 98 -16.12 2.01 -32.70
CA LEU A 98 -16.69 3.21 -33.32
C LEU A 98 -18.16 2.95 -33.72
N ALA A 99 -18.87 4.00 -34.05
CA ALA A 99 -20.30 3.92 -34.38
C ALA A 99 -20.61 2.99 -35.56
N ASP A 100 -19.68 2.84 -36.53
CA ASP A 100 -19.79 1.91 -37.66
C ASP A 100 -19.44 0.44 -37.31
N GLY A 101 -19.09 0.18 -36.02
CA GLY A 101 -18.68 -1.13 -35.53
C GLY A 101 -17.21 -1.47 -35.75
N SER A 102 -16.42 -0.58 -36.37
CA SER A 102 -14.99 -0.80 -36.55
C SER A 102 -14.22 -0.67 -35.20
N ARG A 103 -13.08 -1.42 -35.13
CA ARG A 103 -12.28 -1.53 -33.88
C ARG A 103 -10.83 -1.12 -34.05
N THR A 104 -10.49 -0.53 -35.19
CA THR A 104 -9.12 -0.12 -35.49
C THR A 104 -8.93 1.35 -35.20
N GLY A 105 -8.15 1.69 -34.17
CA GLY A 105 -7.73 3.04 -33.89
C GLY A 105 -6.46 3.42 -34.68
N ASP A 106 -6.33 4.68 -35.07
CA ASP A 106 -5.17 5.23 -35.76
C ASP A 106 -4.81 6.62 -35.23
N PHE A 107 -4.44 6.67 -33.94
CA PHE A 107 -4.12 7.91 -33.24
C PHE A 107 -2.79 8.49 -33.71
N ARG A 108 -2.80 9.76 -34.13
CA ARG A 108 -1.64 10.48 -34.63
C ARG A 108 -1.45 11.79 -33.87
N TYR A 109 -0.20 12.12 -33.61
CA TYR A 109 0.18 13.36 -32.95
C TYR A 109 -0.44 14.58 -33.63
N GLU A 110 -1.06 15.45 -32.85
CA GLU A 110 -1.61 16.74 -33.29
C GLU A 110 -0.80 17.91 -32.69
N SER A 111 -0.67 17.96 -31.38
CA SER A 111 -0.01 19.08 -30.68
C SER A 111 0.47 18.68 -29.29
N PHE A 112 1.24 19.56 -28.65
CA PHE A 112 1.58 19.45 -27.24
C PHE A 112 1.43 20.78 -26.50
N GLU A 113 1.33 20.70 -25.18
CA GLU A 113 1.33 21.85 -24.28
C GLU A 113 2.12 21.51 -23.02
N ILE A 114 2.95 22.45 -22.53
CA ILE A 114 3.58 22.36 -21.21
C ILE A 114 2.77 23.25 -20.28
N ILE A 115 2.29 22.66 -19.17
CA ILE A 115 1.40 23.31 -18.21
C ILE A 115 2.16 23.44 -16.89
N ASP A 116 2.17 24.61 -16.29
CA ASP A 116 2.70 24.82 -14.95
C ASP A 116 1.78 24.14 -13.93
N GLY A 117 2.37 23.41 -13.00
CA GLY A 117 1.66 22.62 -12.01
C GLY A 117 1.32 21.20 -12.46
N LEU A 118 0.94 20.39 -11.50
CA LEU A 118 0.55 18.99 -11.70
C LEU A 118 -0.92 18.89 -12.12
N GLN A 119 -1.17 18.22 -13.23
CA GLN A 119 -2.54 17.94 -13.68
C GLN A 119 -3.05 16.62 -13.09
N SER A 120 -4.29 16.62 -12.63
CA SER A 120 -4.96 15.43 -12.06
C SER A 120 -6.19 15.07 -12.89
N PRO A 121 -6.59 13.79 -12.95
CA PRO A 121 -7.76 13.36 -13.71
C PRO A 121 -9.07 13.85 -13.06
N ASP A 122 -10.04 14.25 -13.88
CA ASP A 122 -11.33 14.73 -13.41
C ASP A 122 -12.14 13.61 -12.72
N GLY A 123 -12.66 13.90 -11.52
CA GLY A 123 -13.50 12.97 -10.75
C GLY A 123 -12.78 11.78 -10.11
N LEU A 124 -11.47 11.68 -10.28
CA LEU A 124 -10.62 10.64 -9.73
C LEU A 124 -9.54 11.25 -8.80
N PRO A 125 -9.05 10.48 -7.81
CA PRO A 125 -7.88 10.92 -7.07
C PRO A 125 -6.64 10.94 -7.97
N GLY A 126 -5.71 11.84 -7.68
CA GLY A 126 -4.44 11.94 -8.38
C GLY A 126 -3.37 12.49 -7.46
N ALA A 127 -2.13 12.44 -7.87
CA ALA A 127 -1.04 13.11 -7.17
C ALA A 127 -1.28 14.63 -7.16
N TYR A 128 -0.77 15.29 -6.13
CA TYR A 128 -0.85 16.74 -6.00
C TYR A 128 0.52 17.32 -5.66
N ASP A 129 0.71 18.58 -5.98
CA ASP A 129 1.91 19.33 -5.63
C ASP A 129 1.49 20.61 -4.87
N ALA A 130 1.74 20.62 -3.56
CA ALA A 130 1.36 21.71 -2.68
C ALA A 130 2.16 23.00 -2.95
N GLU A 131 3.38 22.87 -3.45
CA GLU A 131 4.29 23.99 -3.71
C GLU A 131 4.20 24.49 -5.15
N ASN A 132 3.44 23.78 -5.99
CA ASN A 132 3.24 24.09 -7.42
C ASN A 132 4.58 24.24 -8.19
N GLN A 133 5.54 23.37 -7.92
CA GLN A 133 6.85 23.33 -8.57
C GLN A 133 6.90 22.35 -9.73
N ALA A 134 5.97 21.40 -9.77
CA ALA A 134 5.88 20.42 -10.85
C ALA A 134 5.44 21.05 -12.16
N GLN A 135 5.76 20.37 -13.25
CA GLN A 135 5.27 20.67 -14.60
C GLN A 135 4.51 19.48 -15.17
N SER A 136 3.54 19.74 -16.01
CA SER A 136 2.85 18.72 -16.80
C SER A 136 3.04 18.91 -18.28
N LEU A 137 3.21 17.80 -19.01
CA LEU A 137 3.20 17.76 -20.46
C LEU A 137 1.89 17.10 -20.92
N MET A 138 1.13 17.81 -21.72
CA MET A 138 -0.06 17.28 -22.39
C MET A 138 0.22 17.10 -23.88
N ILE A 139 -0.02 15.90 -24.39
CA ILE A 139 0.10 15.58 -25.82
C ILE A 139 -1.26 15.18 -26.34
N THR A 140 -1.70 15.87 -27.39
CA THR A 140 -2.96 15.57 -28.09
C THR A 140 -2.68 14.74 -29.34
N LEU A 141 -3.44 13.65 -29.45
CA LEU A 141 -3.48 12.82 -30.66
C LEU A 141 -4.91 12.76 -31.19
N THR A 142 -5.06 12.73 -32.51
CA THR A 142 -6.35 12.61 -33.21
C THR A 142 -6.42 11.27 -33.93
N ASP A 143 -7.53 10.56 -33.79
CA ASP A 143 -7.77 9.35 -34.55
C ASP A 143 -8.10 9.70 -36.02
N ARG A 144 -7.40 9.07 -36.97
CA ARG A 144 -7.65 9.28 -38.42
C ARG A 144 -8.98 8.69 -38.91
N ASN A 145 -9.59 7.80 -38.14
CA ASN A 145 -10.80 7.07 -38.52
C ASN A 145 -12.08 7.64 -37.91
N SER A 146 -11.94 8.59 -36.97
CA SER A 146 -13.06 9.19 -36.24
C SER A 146 -12.71 10.60 -35.72
N GLU A 147 -13.67 11.25 -35.06
CA GLU A 147 -13.46 12.53 -34.40
C GLU A 147 -13.05 12.38 -32.93
N VAL A 148 -12.53 11.21 -32.54
CA VAL A 148 -12.04 10.96 -31.19
C VAL A 148 -10.61 11.49 -31.05
N LYS A 149 -10.39 12.22 -29.94
CA LYS A 149 -9.06 12.67 -29.52
C LYS A 149 -8.61 11.89 -28.30
N LEU A 150 -7.31 11.66 -28.21
CA LEU A 150 -6.64 11.08 -27.07
C LEU A 150 -5.60 12.07 -26.56
N GLU A 151 -5.71 12.45 -25.28
CA GLU A 151 -4.71 13.24 -24.59
C GLU A 151 -3.93 12.37 -23.62
N LEU A 152 -2.59 12.46 -23.71
CA LEU A 152 -1.65 11.85 -22.79
C LEU A 152 -1.10 12.94 -21.87
N ILE A 153 -1.29 12.80 -20.57
CA ILE A 153 -0.86 13.77 -19.59
C ILE A 153 0.23 13.16 -18.71
N TYR A 154 1.41 13.82 -18.71
CA TYR A 154 2.56 13.45 -17.89
C TYR A 154 2.81 14.54 -16.87
N GLY A 155 2.99 14.18 -15.60
CA GLY A 155 3.45 15.09 -14.55
C GLY A 155 4.86 14.72 -14.10
N VAL A 156 5.74 15.69 -13.91
CA VAL A 156 7.14 15.48 -13.51
C VAL A 156 7.35 15.97 -12.08
N LEU A 157 7.76 15.06 -11.20
CA LEU A 157 8.08 15.33 -9.80
C LEU A 157 9.57 15.07 -9.60
N GLU A 158 10.35 16.16 -9.65
CA GLU A 158 11.83 16.08 -9.72
C GLU A 158 12.44 15.48 -8.45
N GLU A 159 11.97 15.89 -7.29
CA GLU A 159 12.57 15.57 -5.98
C GLU A 159 12.39 14.13 -5.54
N CYS A 160 11.40 13.44 -6.09
CA CYS A 160 11.15 12.01 -5.80
C CYS A 160 11.47 11.08 -6.97
N ASP A 161 12.00 11.60 -8.09
CA ASP A 161 12.28 10.84 -9.33
C ASP A 161 11.05 10.09 -9.86
N CYS A 162 9.87 10.71 -9.76
CA CYS A 162 8.62 10.13 -10.19
C CYS A 162 8.01 10.89 -11.37
N ILE A 163 7.39 10.12 -12.26
CA ILE A 163 6.57 10.64 -13.36
C ILE A 163 5.17 10.09 -13.18
N THR A 164 4.16 10.96 -13.14
CA THR A 164 2.76 10.54 -13.19
C THR A 164 2.27 10.53 -14.63
N ARG A 165 1.33 9.63 -14.94
CA ARG A 165 0.76 9.51 -16.28
C ARG A 165 -0.70 9.11 -16.21
N TYR A 166 -1.54 9.72 -17.06
CA TYR A 166 -2.90 9.27 -17.35
C TYR A 166 -3.32 9.70 -18.75
N ALA A 167 -4.48 9.24 -19.18
CA ALA A 167 -5.03 9.55 -20.48
C ALA A 167 -6.48 10.02 -20.41
N ARG A 168 -6.88 10.87 -21.36
CA ARG A 168 -8.26 11.28 -21.57
C ARG A 168 -8.68 10.96 -23.01
N LEU A 169 -9.86 10.37 -23.17
CA LEU A 169 -10.54 10.23 -24.46
C LEU A 169 -11.64 11.29 -24.57
N ILE A 170 -11.64 12.01 -25.67
CA ILE A 170 -12.61 13.06 -25.96
C ILE A 170 -13.37 12.64 -27.23
N ASN A 171 -14.67 12.43 -27.15
CA ASN A 171 -15.50 12.20 -28.32
C ASN A 171 -15.95 13.54 -28.91
N GLY A 172 -15.24 14.02 -29.93
CA GLY A 172 -15.57 15.26 -30.63
C GLY A 172 -16.70 15.11 -31.67
N GLY A 173 -17.16 13.88 -31.95
CA GLY A 173 -18.24 13.57 -32.88
C GLY A 173 -19.63 13.67 -32.24
N GLU A 174 -20.65 13.36 -33.01
CA GLU A 174 -22.04 13.31 -32.54
C GLU A 174 -22.46 11.91 -32.08
N GLU A 175 -21.86 10.87 -32.65
CA GLU A 175 -22.22 9.49 -32.38
C GLU A 175 -21.51 8.93 -31.15
N THR A 176 -22.16 8.00 -30.44
CA THR A 176 -21.58 7.33 -29.28
C THR A 176 -20.45 6.37 -29.69
N VAL A 177 -19.32 6.47 -29.02
CA VAL A 177 -18.18 5.55 -29.10
C VAL A 177 -18.16 4.69 -27.84
N ARG A 178 -17.91 3.38 -27.99
CA ARG A 178 -17.74 2.48 -26.85
C ARG A 178 -16.26 2.26 -26.56
N VAL A 179 -15.85 2.59 -25.35
CA VAL A 179 -14.49 2.39 -24.84
C VAL A 179 -14.44 1.02 -24.18
N GLU A 180 -13.68 0.10 -24.73
CA GLU A 180 -13.47 -1.24 -24.18
C GLU A 180 -12.16 -1.31 -23.36
N ARG A 181 -11.22 -0.40 -23.64
CA ARG A 181 -9.96 -0.26 -22.89
C ARG A 181 -9.42 1.15 -23.03
N LEU A 182 -8.98 1.71 -21.92
CA LEU A 182 -8.07 2.84 -21.85
C LEU A 182 -7.13 2.64 -20.68
N MET A 183 -5.86 2.36 -20.96
CA MET A 183 -4.85 2.20 -19.91
C MET A 183 -4.38 3.57 -19.41
N SER A 184 -3.79 3.58 -18.22
CA SER A 184 -3.22 4.78 -17.61
C SER A 184 -1.81 5.05 -18.11
N MET A 185 -1.02 3.98 -18.30
CA MET A 185 0.36 4.09 -18.77
C MET A 185 0.74 2.93 -19.69
N GLN A 186 1.69 3.21 -20.58
CA GLN A 186 2.42 2.24 -21.39
C GLN A 186 3.90 2.57 -21.34
N LEU A 187 4.75 1.55 -21.23
CA LEU A 187 6.19 1.67 -21.38
C LEU A 187 6.70 0.50 -22.21
N ASP A 188 7.20 0.79 -23.41
CA ASP A 188 7.87 -0.19 -24.26
C ASP A 188 9.38 -0.11 -24.05
N MET A 189 10.07 -1.25 -24.01
CA MET A 189 11.50 -1.34 -23.75
C MET A 189 12.17 -2.34 -24.69
N SER A 190 13.43 -2.08 -25.07
CA SER A 190 14.27 -3.05 -25.81
C SER A 190 15.07 -3.89 -24.81
N LYS A 191 14.44 -4.91 -24.22
CA LYS A 191 15.06 -5.81 -23.23
C LYS A 191 14.71 -7.26 -23.55
N GLY A 192 15.68 -8.18 -23.43
CA GLY A 192 15.48 -9.59 -23.78
C GLY A 192 14.79 -10.43 -22.70
N ALA A 193 14.83 -9.99 -21.46
CA ALA A 193 14.15 -10.62 -20.32
C ALA A 193 13.98 -9.62 -19.19
N LEU A 194 12.90 -9.76 -18.43
CA LEU A 194 12.63 -8.96 -17.23
C LEU A 194 12.31 -9.87 -16.04
N LYS A 195 12.74 -9.46 -14.87
CA LYS A 195 12.31 -10.00 -13.59
C LYS A 195 11.10 -9.20 -13.10
N ILE A 196 9.93 -9.81 -13.14
CA ILE A 196 8.68 -9.21 -12.68
C ILE A 196 8.52 -9.49 -11.19
N ASN A 197 8.18 -8.48 -10.42
CA ASN A 197 7.78 -8.61 -9.03
C ASN A 197 6.40 -8.00 -8.82
N ASP A 198 5.53 -8.77 -8.24
CA ASP A 198 4.16 -8.41 -7.90
C ASP A 198 3.78 -9.00 -6.53
N PHE A 199 2.62 -8.59 -6.00
CA PHE A 199 2.23 -8.87 -4.63
C PHE A 199 0.83 -9.47 -4.59
N HIS A 200 0.79 -10.75 -4.29
CA HIS A 200 -0.44 -11.53 -4.19
C HIS A 200 -0.81 -11.85 -2.75
N GLY A 201 -2.01 -12.35 -2.56
CA GLY A 201 -2.43 -12.81 -1.26
C GLY A 201 -3.89 -13.25 -1.19
N ASP A 202 -4.40 -13.16 -0.01
CA ASP A 202 -5.80 -13.34 0.34
C ASP A 202 -6.02 -12.69 1.71
N TRP A 203 -7.24 -12.75 2.26
CA TRP A 203 -7.52 -12.31 3.62
C TRP A 203 -6.53 -12.89 4.63
N ALA A 204 -5.98 -12.01 5.48
CA ALA A 204 -4.97 -12.34 6.49
C ALA A 204 -3.66 -12.94 5.95
N ARG A 205 -3.40 -12.83 4.65
CA ARG A 205 -2.17 -13.27 3.98
C ARG A 205 -1.81 -12.32 2.81
N GLU A 206 -1.90 -11.04 3.05
CA GLU A 206 -1.66 -9.99 2.06
C GLU A 206 -0.19 -9.90 1.66
N MET A 207 0.06 -9.31 0.50
CA MET A 207 1.37 -8.87 0.04
C MET A 207 2.46 -9.96 -0.04
N ASN A 208 2.11 -11.19 -0.41
CA ASN A 208 3.14 -12.19 -0.71
C ASN A 208 3.86 -11.80 -2.00
N ARG A 209 5.14 -11.43 -1.90
CA ARG A 209 5.97 -11.11 -3.05
C ARG A 209 6.16 -12.33 -3.95
N ASN A 210 5.81 -12.20 -5.20
CA ASN A 210 6.11 -13.16 -6.24
C ASN A 210 7.20 -12.61 -7.18
N GLU A 211 8.07 -13.49 -7.68
CA GLU A 211 9.14 -13.13 -8.61
C GLU A 211 9.11 -14.08 -9.80
N THR A 212 8.94 -13.52 -11.01
CA THR A 212 8.85 -14.28 -12.24
C THR A 212 9.80 -13.71 -13.29
N ILE A 213 10.59 -14.56 -13.95
CA ILE A 213 11.42 -14.15 -15.09
C ILE A 213 10.62 -14.33 -16.37
N LEU A 214 10.23 -13.21 -17.00
CA LEU A 214 9.53 -13.18 -18.26
C LEU A 214 10.52 -13.10 -19.43
N ARG A 215 10.53 -14.12 -20.30
CA ARG A 215 11.33 -14.17 -21.53
C ARG A 215 10.51 -14.20 -22.79
N SER A 216 9.26 -14.66 -22.72
CA SER A 216 8.33 -14.73 -23.84
C SER A 216 6.90 -14.80 -23.34
N GLY A 217 5.94 -14.33 -24.14
CA GLY A 217 4.53 -14.34 -23.79
C GLY A 217 4.13 -13.20 -22.86
N LYS A 218 3.10 -13.42 -22.06
CA LYS A 218 2.47 -12.40 -21.23
C LYS A 218 2.46 -12.81 -19.76
N TYR A 219 2.66 -11.84 -18.89
CA TYR A 219 2.41 -11.90 -17.47
C TYR A 219 1.32 -10.89 -17.11
N ILE A 220 0.37 -11.27 -16.28
CA ILE A 220 -0.76 -10.44 -15.89
C ILE A 220 -0.87 -10.45 -14.38
N ASN A 221 -0.95 -9.26 -13.79
CA ASN A 221 -1.34 -9.00 -12.41
C ASN A 221 -2.68 -8.27 -12.45
N ASP A 222 -3.76 -8.85 -11.95
CA ASP A 222 -5.07 -8.21 -12.03
C ASP A 222 -6.03 -8.61 -10.92
N THR A 223 -7.09 -7.81 -10.81
CA THR A 223 -8.22 -8.08 -9.93
C THR A 223 -9.55 -7.86 -10.65
N GLY A 224 -10.54 -8.70 -10.31
CA GLY A 224 -11.90 -8.62 -10.78
C GLY A 224 -12.90 -8.81 -9.64
N VAL A 225 -12.59 -8.30 -8.44
CA VAL A 225 -13.43 -8.40 -7.25
C VAL A 225 -14.11 -7.08 -6.87
N GLY A 226 -14.06 -6.10 -7.77
CA GLY A 226 -14.63 -4.76 -7.60
C GLY A 226 -13.67 -3.74 -7.00
N PHE A 227 -12.58 -4.19 -6.40
CA PHE A 227 -11.62 -3.37 -5.65
C PHE A 227 -10.18 -3.72 -6.01
N SER A 228 -9.21 -2.89 -5.57
CA SER A 228 -7.78 -3.08 -5.83
C SER A 228 -7.22 -4.38 -5.27
N SER A 229 -7.81 -4.90 -4.20
CA SER A 229 -7.69 -6.28 -3.71
C SER A 229 -6.40 -6.65 -2.95
N ASN A 230 -6.58 -7.46 -1.92
CA ASN A 230 -5.51 -8.20 -1.26
C ASN A 230 -5.01 -9.42 -2.08
N ARG A 231 -5.70 -9.78 -3.19
CA ARG A 231 -5.32 -10.89 -4.07
C ARG A 231 -4.23 -10.50 -5.05
N ALA A 232 -4.28 -9.25 -5.54
CA ALA A 232 -3.29 -8.66 -6.42
C ALA A 232 -3.22 -7.14 -6.12
N ASN A 233 -2.10 -6.66 -5.62
CA ASN A 233 -1.91 -5.24 -5.37
C ASN A 233 -1.51 -4.53 -6.68
N PRO A 234 -1.96 -3.28 -6.94
CA PRO A 234 -1.58 -2.53 -8.15
C PRO A 234 -0.12 -2.09 -8.19
N LEU A 235 0.65 -2.30 -7.14
CA LEU A 235 2.09 -2.11 -7.14
C LEU A 235 2.77 -3.17 -8.01
N PHE A 236 3.41 -2.76 -9.09
CA PHE A 236 4.04 -3.64 -10.06
C PHE A 236 5.47 -3.20 -10.35
N LEU A 237 6.45 -4.09 -10.14
CA LEU A 237 7.86 -3.79 -10.38
C LEU A 237 8.41 -4.71 -11.46
N TRP A 238 9.33 -4.17 -12.26
CA TRP A 238 10.12 -4.96 -13.20
C TRP A 238 11.57 -4.50 -13.19
N ALA A 239 12.47 -5.43 -13.40
CA ALA A 239 13.89 -5.20 -13.24
C ALA A 239 14.71 -6.07 -14.16
N ASP A 240 16.00 -5.76 -14.33
CA ASP A 240 16.93 -6.66 -14.95
C ASP A 240 17.08 -7.94 -14.10
N THR A 241 17.39 -9.08 -14.73
CA THR A 241 17.39 -10.38 -14.06
C THR A 241 18.38 -10.48 -12.89
N GLU A 242 19.45 -9.68 -12.93
CA GLU A 242 20.48 -9.64 -11.88
C GLU A 242 20.25 -8.58 -10.81
N THR A 243 19.15 -7.83 -10.89
CA THR A 243 18.82 -6.78 -9.92
C THR A 243 18.59 -7.36 -8.53
N THR A 244 19.18 -6.70 -7.53
CA THR A 244 19.09 -7.03 -6.11
C THR A 244 18.37 -5.92 -5.32
N GLN A 245 18.36 -6.01 -3.99
CA GLN A 245 17.82 -4.93 -3.15
C GLN A 245 18.54 -3.58 -3.36
N ASP A 246 19.85 -3.62 -3.65
CA ASP A 246 20.71 -2.43 -3.62
C ASP A 246 21.38 -2.08 -4.95
N TYR A 247 21.23 -2.90 -5.95
CA TYR A 247 21.95 -2.77 -7.21
C TYR A 247 21.12 -3.27 -8.39
N GLY A 248 21.30 -2.63 -9.52
CA GLY A 248 20.71 -2.98 -10.81
C GLY A 248 19.48 -2.14 -11.15
N ASP A 249 19.17 -2.12 -12.44
CA ASP A 249 18.04 -1.38 -12.97
C ASP A 249 16.72 -1.95 -12.47
N CYS A 250 15.93 -1.11 -11.85
CA CYS A 250 14.60 -1.42 -11.36
C CYS A 250 13.62 -0.31 -11.72
N TYR A 251 12.45 -0.69 -12.15
CA TYR A 251 11.32 0.16 -12.46
C TYR A 251 10.14 -0.23 -11.62
N ALA A 252 9.27 0.72 -11.32
CA ALA A 252 8.01 0.45 -10.67
C ALA A 252 6.88 1.30 -11.24
N THR A 253 5.68 0.77 -11.21
CA THR A 253 4.43 1.53 -11.36
C THR A 253 3.48 1.20 -10.23
N ASN A 254 2.63 2.16 -9.87
CA ASN A 254 1.51 1.95 -8.95
C ASN A 254 0.33 2.79 -9.44
N LEU A 255 -0.86 2.20 -9.46
CA LEU A 255 -2.05 2.87 -9.95
C LEU A 255 -2.76 3.63 -8.80
N ILE A 256 -3.11 4.88 -9.03
CA ILE A 256 -3.89 5.70 -8.07
C ILE A 256 -5.38 5.40 -8.30
N TYR A 257 -5.78 4.18 -7.95
CA TYR A 257 -7.12 3.69 -8.19
C TYR A 257 -7.49 2.54 -7.25
N SER A 258 -8.72 2.52 -6.77
CA SER A 258 -9.20 1.53 -5.79
C SER A 258 -10.14 0.48 -6.38
N GLY A 259 -10.37 0.49 -7.69
CA GLY A 259 -11.21 -0.46 -8.42
C GLY A 259 -10.43 -1.60 -9.05
N ASN A 260 -11.11 -2.35 -9.92
CA ASN A 260 -10.49 -3.41 -10.70
C ASN A 260 -9.38 -2.87 -11.59
N HIS A 261 -8.17 -3.40 -11.42
CA HIS A 261 -6.99 -2.97 -12.15
C HIS A 261 -6.34 -4.12 -12.90
N ARG A 262 -5.48 -3.80 -13.85
CA ARG A 262 -4.65 -4.78 -14.57
C ARG A 262 -3.32 -4.19 -14.98
N GLU A 263 -2.25 -4.89 -14.64
CA GLU A 263 -0.90 -4.68 -15.13
C GLU A 263 -0.53 -5.82 -16.08
N TYR A 264 0.05 -5.45 -17.22
CA TYR A 264 0.61 -6.38 -18.19
C TYR A 264 2.12 -6.23 -18.27
N ALA A 265 2.81 -7.35 -18.42
CA ALA A 265 4.16 -7.40 -18.98
C ALA A 265 4.15 -8.36 -20.15
N GLU A 266 4.47 -7.89 -21.35
CA GLU A 266 4.47 -8.70 -22.56
C GLU A 266 5.85 -8.71 -23.21
N ALA A 267 6.40 -9.90 -23.43
CA ALA A 267 7.61 -10.14 -24.22
C ALA A 267 7.24 -10.46 -25.65
N GLY A 268 7.34 -9.48 -26.54
CA GLY A 268 7.03 -9.60 -27.95
C GLY A 268 8.10 -10.32 -28.77
N GLY A 269 7.73 -10.73 -29.99
CA GLY A 269 8.58 -11.53 -30.87
C GLY A 269 9.87 -10.85 -31.37
N HIS A 270 9.95 -9.52 -31.28
CA HIS A 270 11.09 -8.72 -31.74
C HIS A 270 12.04 -8.28 -30.60
N GLY A 271 12.00 -8.95 -29.44
CA GLY A 271 12.80 -8.60 -28.28
C GLY A 271 12.38 -7.26 -27.67
N LYS A 272 11.12 -6.89 -27.83
CA LYS A 272 10.50 -5.74 -27.19
C LYS A 272 9.64 -6.19 -26.02
N MET A 273 9.76 -5.49 -24.91
CA MET A 273 8.90 -5.65 -23.75
C MET A 273 7.90 -4.50 -23.70
N ARG A 274 6.66 -4.81 -23.41
CA ARG A 274 5.61 -3.81 -23.17
C ARG A 274 5.08 -3.96 -21.75
N ILE A 275 5.03 -2.87 -21.01
CA ILE A 275 4.40 -2.78 -19.70
C ILE A 275 3.18 -1.86 -19.83
N LEU A 276 2.03 -2.30 -19.31
CA LEU A 276 0.79 -1.52 -19.25
C LEU A 276 0.25 -1.56 -17.82
N SER A 277 -0.38 -0.48 -17.38
CA SER A 277 -1.16 -0.43 -16.14
C SER A 277 -2.40 0.42 -16.33
N GLY A 278 -3.54 0.00 -15.77
CA GLY A 278 -4.80 0.72 -15.86
C GLY A 278 -6.00 -0.06 -15.34
N ILE A 279 -7.21 0.38 -15.70
CA ILE A 279 -8.46 -0.33 -15.38
C ILE A 279 -8.46 -1.70 -16.05
N ASN A 280 -8.95 -2.71 -15.33
CA ASN A 280 -9.10 -4.06 -15.87
C ASN A 280 -10.19 -4.09 -16.98
N PRO A 281 -9.83 -4.33 -18.24
CA PRO A 281 -10.78 -4.28 -19.36
C PRO A 281 -11.84 -5.40 -19.35
N ASP A 282 -11.62 -6.50 -18.62
CA ASP A 282 -12.60 -7.60 -18.56
C ASP A 282 -13.83 -7.24 -17.71
N PHE A 283 -13.73 -6.19 -16.89
CA PHE A 283 -14.80 -5.69 -16.02
C PHE A 283 -15.17 -4.24 -16.34
N PHE A 284 -14.91 -3.79 -17.57
CA PHE A 284 -15.05 -2.41 -17.97
C PHE A 284 -15.56 -2.30 -19.41
N GLU A 285 -16.57 -1.48 -19.58
CA GLU A 285 -17.05 -0.97 -20.85
C GLU A 285 -17.67 0.40 -20.58
N TRP A 286 -17.43 1.39 -21.43
CA TRP A 286 -17.94 2.73 -21.22
C TRP A 286 -18.55 3.30 -22.50
N GLU A 287 -19.80 3.75 -22.43
CA GLU A 287 -20.45 4.51 -23.52
C GLU A 287 -20.04 5.98 -23.41
N LEU A 288 -19.26 6.45 -24.39
CA LEU A 288 -18.80 7.81 -24.52
C LEU A 288 -19.64 8.54 -25.57
N ALA A 289 -20.66 9.30 -25.15
CA ALA A 289 -21.51 10.06 -26.03
C ALA A 289 -20.77 11.24 -26.69
N GLY A 290 -21.39 11.81 -27.75
CA GLY A 290 -20.82 12.98 -28.42
C GLY A 290 -20.61 14.16 -27.46
N GLY A 291 -19.43 14.75 -27.47
CA GLY A 291 -19.00 15.81 -26.56
C GLY A 291 -18.55 15.37 -25.18
N GLU A 292 -18.65 14.08 -24.81
CA GLU A 292 -18.21 13.59 -23.50
C GLU A 292 -16.70 13.31 -23.47
N VAL A 293 -16.16 13.30 -22.24
CA VAL A 293 -14.75 12.97 -21.91
C VAL A 293 -14.72 11.79 -20.95
N PHE A 294 -13.86 10.82 -21.21
CA PHE A 294 -13.53 9.75 -20.27
C PHE A 294 -12.08 9.89 -19.82
N CYS A 295 -11.85 9.90 -18.50
CA CYS A 295 -10.52 9.95 -17.89
C CYS A 295 -10.12 8.59 -17.32
N ALA A 296 -8.94 8.08 -17.70
CA ALA A 296 -8.32 6.95 -17.01
C ALA A 296 -7.76 7.38 -15.65
N PRO A 297 -7.64 6.48 -14.66
CA PRO A 297 -6.92 6.75 -13.42
C PRO A 297 -5.47 7.15 -13.68
N GLN A 298 -4.87 7.89 -12.75
CA GLN A 298 -3.46 8.24 -12.83
C GLN A 298 -2.57 7.09 -12.34
N ALA A 299 -1.48 6.81 -13.03
CA ALA A 299 -0.40 5.94 -12.60
C ALA A 299 0.84 6.76 -12.25
N VAL A 300 1.63 6.30 -11.28
CA VAL A 300 2.99 6.79 -11.03
C VAL A 300 4.00 5.79 -11.56
N MET A 301 5.07 6.30 -12.18
CA MET A 301 6.22 5.52 -12.64
C MET A 301 7.49 6.05 -12.00
N THR A 302 8.43 5.15 -11.68
CA THR A 302 9.75 5.52 -11.22
C THR A 302 10.81 4.52 -11.67
N TYR A 303 12.07 4.96 -11.73
CA TYR A 303 13.24 4.16 -12.07
C TYR A 303 14.39 4.42 -11.11
N SER A 304 15.16 3.38 -10.82
CA SER A 304 16.43 3.50 -10.09
C SER A 304 17.43 2.41 -10.49
N HIS A 305 18.70 2.76 -10.64
CA HIS A 305 19.81 1.80 -10.77
C HIS A 305 20.27 1.24 -9.42
N ARG A 306 19.67 1.69 -8.31
CA ARG A 306 19.96 1.23 -6.94
C ARG A 306 19.03 0.13 -6.48
N GLY A 307 18.59 -0.71 -7.41
CA GLY A 307 17.75 -1.88 -7.14
C GLY A 307 16.39 -1.55 -6.54
N TYR A 308 15.77 -2.57 -5.94
CA TYR A 308 14.44 -2.44 -5.33
C TYR A 308 14.38 -1.40 -4.21
N GLN A 309 15.46 -1.22 -3.46
CA GLN A 309 15.50 -0.23 -2.38
C GLN A 309 15.45 1.21 -2.92
N GLY A 310 16.04 1.44 -4.10
CA GLY A 310 16.00 2.73 -4.78
C GLY A 310 14.57 3.15 -5.11
N VAL A 311 13.86 2.34 -5.90
CA VAL A 311 12.46 2.61 -6.28
C VAL A 311 11.52 2.67 -5.08
N SER A 312 11.76 1.85 -4.04
CA SER A 312 10.95 1.90 -2.82
C SER A 312 11.04 3.26 -2.13
N ARG A 313 12.23 3.84 -1.97
CA ARG A 313 12.40 5.15 -1.33
C ARG A 313 11.79 6.28 -2.15
N GLN A 314 11.91 6.22 -3.47
CA GLN A 314 11.26 7.16 -4.39
C GLN A 314 9.74 7.12 -4.21
N LEU A 315 9.14 5.91 -4.21
CA LEU A 315 7.71 5.75 -3.96
C LEU A 315 7.30 6.15 -2.54
N HIS A 316 8.12 5.88 -1.51
CA HIS A 316 7.84 6.36 -0.14
C HIS A 316 7.78 7.88 -0.07
N HIS A 317 8.72 8.58 -0.74
CA HIS A 317 8.70 10.03 -0.84
C HIS A 317 7.45 10.50 -1.60
N PHE A 318 7.18 9.92 -2.75
CA PHE A 318 5.98 10.21 -3.54
C PHE A 318 4.68 10.05 -2.71
N VAL A 319 4.53 8.95 -1.97
CA VAL A 319 3.33 8.70 -1.15
C VAL A 319 3.21 9.75 -0.05
N ARG A 320 4.30 10.06 0.67
CA ARG A 320 4.27 11.05 1.76
C ARG A 320 3.97 12.46 1.25
N GLU A 321 4.58 12.86 0.13
CA GLU A 321 4.52 14.26 -0.31
C GLU A 321 3.41 14.56 -1.32
N HIS A 322 3.02 13.57 -2.14
CA HIS A 322 2.12 13.80 -3.27
C HIS A 322 0.83 12.98 -3.24
N ILE A 323 0.67 12.05 -2.30
CA ILE A 323 -0.56 11.26 -2.13
C ILE A 323 -1.28 11.62 -0.83
N VAL A 324 -0.62 11.46 0.32
CA VAL A 324 -1.23 11.76 1.63
C VAL A 324 -1.43 13.26 1.79
N ARG A 325 -2.64 13.66 2.20
CA ARG A 325 -3.11 15.05 2.23
C ARG A 325 -3.59 15.48 3.61
N GLY A 326 -3.86 16.79 3.74
CA GLY A 326 -4.51 17.38 4.89
C GLY A 326 -3.63 17.48 6.13
N GLU A 327 -4.28 17.70 7.28
CA GLU A 327 -3.62 17.92 8.57
C GLU A 327 -2.69 16.77 8.96
N TRP A 328 -3.04 15.53 8.56
CA TRP A 328 -2.33 14.33 8.96
C TRP A 328 -1.12 13.97 8.10
N LYS A 329 -0.81 14.73 7.05
CA LYS A 329 0.33 14.45 6.15
C LYS A 329 1.66 14.29 6.90
N HIS A 330 1.99 15.24 7.77
CA HIS A 330 3.25 15.28 8.54
C HIS A 330 3.04 15.15 10.05
N LYS A 331 1.80 14.99 10.50
CA LYS A 331 1.47 14.90 11.92
C LYS A 331 1.65 13.49 12.43
N GLU A 332 2.35 13.33 13.54
CA GLU A 332 2.48 12.04 14.23
C GLU A 332 1.11 11.45 14.59
N ARG A 333 0.93 10.17 14.27
CA ARG A 333 -0.31 9.44 14.59
C ARG A 333 -0.33 9.08 16.08
N PRO A 334 -1.48 9.17 16.74
CA PRO A 334 -1.62 8.78 18.13
C PRO A 334 -1.50 7.26 18.30
N ILE A 335 -0.99 6.82 19.45
CA ILE A 335 -1.05 5.43 19.88
C ILE A 335 -2.50 5.09 20.22
N LEU A 336 -3.07 4.08 19.58
CA LEU A 336 -4.46 3.71 19.80
C LEU A 336 -4.62 2.39 20.58
N ILE A 337 -5.81 2.19 21.13
CA ILE A 337 -6.34 0.89 21.50
C ILE A 337 -7.65 0.66 20.76
N ASN A 338 -7.78 -0.50 20.11
CA ASN A 338 -8.99 -0.94 19.45
C ASN A 338 -9.73 -1.95 20.32
N SER A 339 -11.06 -1.84 20.40
CA SER A 339 -11.90 -2.69 21.25
C SER A 339 -12.20 -4.07 20.64
N TRP A 340 -11.92 -4.32 19.34
CA TRP A 340 -12.38 -5.53 18.65
C TRP A 340 -11.86 -6.82 19.29
N GLU A 341 -10.57 -7.08 19.28
CA GLU A 341 -10.02 -8.31 19.92
C GLU A 341 -10.15 -8.31 21.46
N ALA A 342 -10.44 -7.16 22.07
CA ALA A 342 -10.66 -7.08 23.51
C ALA A 342 -12.04 -7.59 23.94
N MET A 343 -13.09 -7.48 23.11
CA MET A 343 -14.45 -7.83 23.52
C MET A 343 -15.42 -8.18 22.37
N TYR A 344 -14.98 -8.11 21.10
CA TYR A 344 -15.82 -8.39 19.92
C TYR A 344 -17.18 -7.70 20.02
N PHE A 345 -18.31 -8.41 19.78
CA PHE A 345 -19.68 -7.88 19.87
C PHE A 345 -20.19 -7.67 21.31
N ASP A 346 -19.46 -8.09 22.35
CA ASP A 346 -19.83 -7.88 23.76
C ASP A 346 -19.54 -6.43 24.22
N VAL A 347 -20.02 -5.49 23.41
CA VAL A 347 -19.89 -4.06 23.64
C VAL A 347 -20.82 -3.63 24.76
N GLN A 348 -20.26 -3.09 25.83
CA GLN A 348 -21.00 -2.50 26.97
C GLN A 348 -20.23 -1.30 27.49
N GLU A 349 -20.90 -0.17 27.70
CA GLU A 349 -20.25 1.08 28.14
C GLU A 349 -19.34 0.89 29.36
N LYS A 350 -19.79 0.09 30.36
CA LYS A 350 -18.98 -0.21 31.55
C LYS A 350 -17.66 -0.91 31.23
N LYS A 351 -17.67 -1.87 30.27
CA LYS A 351 -16.47 -2.60 29.83
C LYS A 351 -15.54 -1.69 29.05
N LEU A 352 -16.10 -0.88 28.13
CA LEU A 352 -15.36 0.09 27.35
C LEU A 352 -14.63 1.09 28.25
N LEU A 353 -15.32 1.68 29.21
CA LEU A 353 -14.72 2.66 30.14
C LEU A 353 -13.67 2.04 31.06
N ARG A 354 -13.83 0.77 31.46
CA ARG A 354 -12.81 0.04 32.22
C ARG A 354 -11.54 -0.13 31.39
N LEU A 355 -11.67 -0.56 30.12
CA LEU A 355 -10.54 -0.71 29.20
C LEU A 355 -9.89 0.64 28.92
N ALA A 356 -10.67 1.67 28.63
CA ALA A 356 -10.19 3.02 28.36
C ALA A 356 -9.40 3.62 29.54
N LYS A 357 -9.88 3.39 30.79
CA LYS A 357 -9.15 3.85 31.97
C LYS A 357 -7.77 3.20 32.09
N VAL A 358 -7.69 1.89 31.90
CA VAL A 358 -6.40 1.16 31.93
C VAL A 358 -5.50 1.65 30.79
N ALA A 359 -6.05 1.83 29.58
CA ALA A 359 -5.32 2.34 28.43
C ALA A 359 -4.75 3.75 28.67
N ALA A 360 -5.56 4.68 29.21
CA ALA A 360 -5.11 6.04 29.54
C ALA A 360 -3.97 6.02 30.57
N GLU A 361 -4.07 5.17 31.61
CA GLU A 361 -3.04 5.00 32.64
C GLU A 361 -1.72 4.43 32.09
N THR A 362 -1.75 3.76 30.93
CA THR A 362 -0.53 3.29 30.23
C THR A 362 0.07 4.32 29.29
N GLY A 363 -0.66 5.38 28.97
CA GLY A 363 -0.22 6.44 28.08
C GLY A 363 -0.70 6.29 26.63
N ILE A 364 -1.68 5.42 26.35
CA ILE A 364 -2.39 5.33 25.07
C ILE A 364 -3.22 6.59 24.89
N GLU A 365 -3.29 7.10 23.65
CA GLU A 365 -3.77 8.43 23.33
C GLU A 365 -5.17 8.45 22.67
N LEU A 366 -5.57 7.34 22.06
CA LEU A 366 -6.80 7.19 21.28
C LEU A 366 -7.51 5.88 21.62
N PHE A 367 -8.80 5.95 21.89
CA PHE A 367 -9.67 4.79 22.09
C PHE A 367 -10.59 4.61 20.88
N VAL A 368 -10.54 3.46 20.22
CA VAL A 368 -11.37 3.14 19.04
C VAL A 368 -12.45 2.14 19.45
N LEU A 369 -13.71 2.57 19.33
CA LEU A 369 -14.88 1.70 19.43
C LEU A 369 -15.10 1.02 18.08
N ASP A 370 -14.82 -0.27 18.02
CA ASP A 370 -15.00 -1.10 16.81
C ASP A 370 -16.44 -1.58 16.65
N ASP A 371 -16.71 -2.55 15.75
CA ASP A 371 -18.04 -3.04 15.38
C ASP A 371 -18.91 -3.43 16.61
N GLY A 372 -20.23 -3.25 16.48
CA GLY A 372 -21.21 -3.71 17.48
C GLY A 372 -21.89 -2.61 18.30
N TRP A 373 -21.68 -1.32 18.03
CA TRP A 373 -22.21 -0.20 18.83
C TRP A 373 -23.61 0.31 18.38
N PHE A 374 -24.05 -0.01 17.16
CA PHE A 374 -25.23 0.54 16.49
C PHE A 374 -26.37 -0.47 16.32
N GLY A 375 -27.56 0.01 16.05
CA GLY A 375 -28.74 -0.79 15.72
C GLY A 375 -28.99 -1.95 16.71
N LYS A 376 -29.20 -3.14 16.16
CA LYS A 376 -29.30 -4.42 16.89
C LYS A 376 -28.06 -5.29 16.66
N ARG A 377 -26.90 -4.69 16.39
CA ARG A 377 -25.64 -5.34 16.01
C ARG A 377 -25.05 -6.14 17.15
N ASN A 378 -25.51 -7.38 17.34
CA ASN A 378 -24.98 -8.34 18.32
C ASN A 378 -24.15 -9.46 17.68
N ASN A 379 -24.11 -9.52 16.38
CA ASN A 379 -23.33 -10.41 15.53
C ASN A 379 -23.20 -9.76 14.14
N ASP A 380 -22.55 -10.43 13.21
CA ASP A 380 -22.29 -9.95 11.85
C ASP A 380 -23.46 -10.10 10.86
N ALA A 381 -24.62 -10.63 11.30
CA ALA A 381 -25.76 -10.92 10.42
C ALA A 381 -26.83 -9.82 10.35
N SER A 382 -26.70 -8.74 11.11
CA SER A 382 -27.75 -7.71 11.20
C SER A 382 -27.22 -6.29 11.27
N SER A 383 -28.09 -5.33 10.99
CA SER A 383 -28.01 -3.88 11.28
C SER A 383 -26.97 -3.08 10.50
N LEU A 384 -26.17 -3.64 9.58
CA LEU A 384 -25.40 -2.78 8.68
C LEU A 384 -26.37 -1.91 7.87
N GLY A 385 -26.13 -0.61 7.85
CA GLY A 385 -27.03 0.42 7.35
C GLY A 385 -27.76 1.21 8.44
N ASP A 386 -27.90 0.67 9.65
CA ASP A 386 -28.69 1.26 10.74
C ASP A 386 -27.79 2.04 11.71
N TRP A 387 -27.29 3.19 11.34
CA TRP A 387 -26.23 3.94 12.06
C TRP A 387 -26.74 4.75 13.27
N TYR A 388 -27.70 4.21 14.02
CA TYR A 388 -28.18 4.80 15.27
C TYR A 388 -27.64 4.05 16.49
N ASP A 389 -27.47 4.79 17.61
CA ASP A 389 -26.89 4.24 18.84
C ASP A 389 -27.71 3.08 19.40
N ASN A 390 -27.07 1.97 19.74
CA ASN A 390 -27.69 0.93 20.56
C ASN A 390 -27.76 1.39 22.03
N LYS A 391 -28.95 1.81 22.49
CA LYS A 391 -29.15 2.35 23.85
C LYS A 391 -29.05 1.32 24.96
N GLU A 392 -29.12 0.00 24.65
CA GLU A 392 -28.90 -1.05 25.65
C GLU A 392 -27.40 -1.17 25.95
N LYS A 393 -26.55 -1.01 24.92
CA LYS A 393 -25.09 -1.08 25.04
C LYS A 393 -24.48 0.24 25.50
N LEU A 394 -24.99 1.34 24.98
CA LEU A 394 -24.55 2.73 25.23
C LEU A 394 -25.74 3.57 25.70
N PRO A 395 -26.07 3.56 27.01
CA PRO A 395 -27.27 4.25 27.51
C PRO A 395 -27.31 5.75 27.24
N GLU A 396 -26.15 6.41 27.27
CA GLU A 396 -26.02 7.83 26.95
C GLU A 396 -25.62 8.08 25.48
N GLY A 397 -25.54 7.01 24.67
CA GLY A 397 -25.13 7.04 23.26
C GLY A 397 -23.67 7.39 23.06
N LEU A 398 -23.30 7.62 21.78
CA LEU A 398 -21.93 7.98 21.42
C LEU A 398 -21.46 9.26 22.09
N ALA A 399 -22.32 10.27 22.19
CA ALA A 399 -22.00 11.55 22.85
C ALA A 399 -21.57 11.36 24.31
N GLY A 400 -22.32 10.53 25.06
CA GLY A 400 -22.00 10.27 26.47
C GLY A 400 -20.68 9.50 26.64
N LEU A 401 -20.44 8.49 25.78
CA LEU A 401 -19.20 7.73 25.80
C LEU A 401 -18.00 8.64 25.44
N SER A 402 -18.11 9.39 24.35
CA SER A 402 -17.07 10.31 23.88
C SER A 402 -16.65 11.31 24.96
N GLN A 403 -17.62 11.96 25.60
CA GLN A 403 -17.33 12.90 26.70
C GLN A 403 -16.59 12.24 27.87
N LYS A 404 -16.90 10.98 28.18
CA LYS A 404 -16.20 10.23 29.25
C LYS A 404 -14.76 9.90 28.85
N LEU A 405 -14.52 9.56 27.57
CA LEU A 405 -13.19 9.30 27.03
C LEU A 405 -12.34 10.58 26.98
N HIS A 406 -12.90 11.69 26.49
CA HIS A 406 -12.21 12.99 26.50
C HIS A 406 -11.86 13.47 27.93
N LYS A 407 -12.69 13.18 28.95
CA LYS A 407 -12.35 13.45 30.35
C LYS A 407 -11.17 12.61 30.86
N LEU A 408 -10.89 11.45 30.26
CA LEU A 408 -9.70 10.66 30.54
C LEU A 408 -8.45 11.18 29.79
N GLY A 409 -8.60 12.22 28.96
CA GLY A 409 -7.54 12.78 28.11
C GLY A 409 -7.28 11.97 26.84
N MET A 410 -8.19 11.06 26.48
CA MET A 410 -8.10 10.25 25.28
C MET A 410 -8.93 10.83 24.13
N LYS A 411 -8.46 10.71 22.91
CA LYS A 411 -9.25 10.91 21.69
C LYS A 411 -10.26 9.77 21.53
N PHE A 412 -11.33 10.04 20.78
CA PHE A 412 -12.36 9.06 20.49
C PHE A 412 -12.38 8.69 19.01
N GLY A 413 -12.27 7.39 18.72
CA GLY A 413 -12.37 6.80 17.39
C GLY A 413 -13.57 5.86 17.26
N ILE A 414 -14.06 5.73 16.03
CA ILE A 414 -15.22 4.89 15.73
C ILE A 414 -14.99 4.07 14.44
N TRP A 415 -15.46 2.83 14.46
CA TRP A 415 -15.55 1.96 13.29
C TRP A 415 -16.90 2.15 12.59
N VAL A 416 -16.86 2.21 11.27
CA VAL A 416 -18.03 2.25 10.40
C VAL A 416 -17.80 1.41 9.14
N GLU A 417 -18.88 0.84 8.58
CA GLU A 417 -18.88 0.09 7.31
C GLU A 417 -20.04 0.55 6.42
N PRO A 418 -20.07 1.82 5.97
CA PRO A 418 -21.26 2.44 5.40
C PRO A 418 -21.55 2.04 3.95
N GLU A 419 -20.65 1.34 3.29
CA GLU A 419 -20.84 0.80 1.93
C GLU A 419 -21.64 -0.51 1.93
N MET A 420 -21.93 -1.09 3.10
CA MET A 420 -22.56 -2.39 3.26
C MET A 420 -23.95 -2.26 3.90
N VAL A 421 -24.79 -3.25 3.64
CA VAL A 421 -26.13 -3.39 4.23
C VAL A 421 -26.40 -4.83 4.60
N SER A 422 -26.99 -5.04 5.77
CA SER A 422 -27.53 -6.37 6.17
C SER A 422 -28.94 -6.54 5.64
N GLU A 423 -29.32 -7.74 5.25
CA GLU A 423 -30.71 -8.07 4.91
C GLU A 423 -31.64 -7.85 6.13
N ASP A 424 -31.14 -8.16 7.34
CA ASP A 424 -31.79 -7.81 8.60
C ASP A 424 -31.33 -6.41 9.06
N SER A 425 -31.76 -5.37 8.38
CA SER A 425 -31.61 -3.97 8.75
C SER A 425 -32.89 -3.18 8.43
N ASP A 426 -33.08 -2.05 9.10
CA ASP A 426 -34.19 -1.14 8.80
C ASP A 426 -33.99 -0.51 7.41
N LEU A 427 -32.75 -0.16 7.08
CA LEU A 427 -32.40 0.38 5.76
C LEU A 427 -32.78 -0.56 4.61
N TYR A 428 -32.45 -1.84 4.71
CA TYR A 428 -32.78 -2.79 3.65
C TYR A 428 -34.30 -3.05 3.54
N ARG A 429 -35.02 -3.04 4.66
CA ARG A 429 -36.50 -3.15 4.65
C ARG A 429 -37.15 -1.96 3.96
N GLU A 430 -36.58 -0.79 4.10
CA GLU A 430 -37.08 0.44 3.49
C GLU A 430 -36.67 0.57 2.01
N HIS A 431 -35.43 0.23 1.71
CA HIS A 431 -34.80 0.39 0.39
C HIS A 431 -34.09 -0.89 -0.10
N PRO A 432 -34.82 -1.98 -0.39
CA PRO A 432 -34.19 -3.24 -0.84
C PRO A 432 -33.55 -3.11 -2.24
N ASP A 433 -33.94 -2.10 -3.02
CA ASP A 433 -33.39 -1.81 -4.35
C ASP A 433 -32.07 -1.04 -4.32
N TRP A 434 -31.61 -0.58 -3.15
CA TRP A 434 -30.32 0.07 -2.98
C TRP A 434 -29.16 -0.94 -2.88
N ALA A 435 -29.48 -2.20 -2.62
CA ALA A 435 -28.45 -3.25 -2.61
C ALA A 435 -28.08 -3.69 -4.03
N VAL A 436 -26.80 -3.91 -4.26
CA VAL A 436 -26.25 -4.47 -5.50
C VAL A 436 -26.73 -5.91 -5.64
N ARG A 437 -27.67 -6.14 -6.58
CA ARG A 437 -28.21 -7.46 -6.89
C ARG A 437 -28.89 -7.48 -8.26
N ILE A 438 -28.96 -8.65 -8.88
CA ILE A 438 -29.69 -8.84 -10.13
C ILE A 438 -31.15 -9.20 -9.81
N PRO A 439 -32.16 -8.43 -10.21
CA PRO A 439 -33.54 -8.72 -9.93
C PRO A 439 -33.97 -10.11 -10.41
N GLY A 440 -34.67 -10.85 -9.56
CA GLY A 440 -35.18 -12.18 -9.89
C GLY A 440 -34.14 -13.30 -9.95
N LYS A 441 -32.91 -13.04 -9.55
CA LYS A 441 -31.84 -14.05 -9.38
C LYS A 441 -31.42 -14.12 -7.92
N GLU A 442 -30.96 -15.32 -7.51
CA GLU A 442 -30.26 -15.44 -6.22
C GLU A 442 -29.01 -14.55 -6.23
N HIS A 443 -28.72 -13.89 -5.14
CA HIS A 443 -27.54 -13.09 -4.96
C HIS A 443 -26.52 -13.79 -4.07
N ALA A 444 -25.25 -13.52 -4.28
CA ALA A 444 -24.19 -14.04 -3.45
C ALA A 444 -24.08 -13.24 -2.15
N PHE A 445 -23.90 -13.94 -1.03
CA PHE A 445 -23.56 -13.34 0.25
C PHE A 445 -22.07 -13.45 0.53
N GLY A 446 -21.53 -12.40 1.14
CA GLY A 446 -20.21 -12.42 1.76
C GLY A 446 -20.36 -11.83 3.16
N ARG A 447 -19.93 -12.53 4.21
CA ARG A 447 -20.07 -12.10 5.63
C ARG A 447 -21.50 -11.69 6.04
N ASN A 448 -22.53 -12.36 5.53
CA ASN A 448 -23.95 -12.05 5.77
C ASN A 448 -24.37 -10.61 5.40
N GLN A 449 -23.70 -10.00 4.44
CA GLN A 449 -23.97 -8.62 4.02
C GLN A 449 -23.97 -8.47 2.50
N MET A 450 -24.58 -7.38 2.04
CA MET A 450 -24.63 -6.94 0.64
C MET A 450 -23.95 -5.59 0.50
N ILE A 451 -23.59 -5.24 -0.73
CA ILE A 451 -23.00 -3.94 -1.09
C ILE A 451 -24.15 -2.97 -1.42
N LEU A 452 -24.07 -1.74 -0.93
CA LEU A 452 -24.94 -0.64 -1.36
C LEU A 452 -24.50 -0.11 -2.73
N ASP A 453 -25.42 0.21 -3.60
CA ASP A 453 -25.17 0.68 -4.96
C ASP A 453 -24.72 2.17 -4.98
N LEU A 454 -23.43 2.43 -4.91
CA LEU A 454 -22.87 3.78 -4.94
C LEU A 454 -22.98 4.47 -6.31
N THR A 455 -23.50 3.81 -7.36
CA THR A 455 -23.85 4.50 -8.61
C THR A 455 -25.06 5.40 -8.43
N ARG A 456 -25.89 5.12 -7.40
CA ARG A 456 -27.08 5.89 -7.04
C ARG A 456 -26.72 7.14 -6.23
N GLN A 457 -27.27 8.28 -6.62
CA GLN A 457 -27.08 9.52 -5.88
C GLN A 457 -27.71 9.46 -4.47
N GLU A 458 -28.92 8.92 -4.36
CA GLU A 458 -29.65 8.80 -3.11
C GLU A 458 -28.91 7.92 -2.07
N VAL A 459 -28.18 6.91 -2.51
CA VAL A 459 -27.36 6.07 -1.62
C VAL A 459 -26.15 6.86 -1.11
N ARG A 460 -25.48 7.61 -1.98
CA ARG A 460 -24.35 8.46 -1.57
C ARG A 460 -24.80 9.55 -0.58
N GLU A 461 -25.96 10.19 -0.84
CA GLU A 461 -26.55 11.19 0.06
C GLU A 461 -26.87 10.58 1.43
N TYR A 462 -27.48 9.40 1.47
CA TYR A 462 -27.75 8.67 2.71
C TYR A 462 -26.47 8.41 3.52
N ILE A 463 -25.41 7.94 2.87
CA ILE A 463 -24.13 7.69 3.54
C ILE A 463 -23.54 9.00 4.07
N LEU A 464 -23.56 10.07 3.29
CA LEU A 464 -23.06 11.39 3.69
C LEU A 464 -23.81 11.96 4.90
N GLU A 465 -25.13 11.85 4.92
CA GLU A 465 -25.97 12.30 6.03
C GLU A 465 -25.73 11.46 7.29
N SER A 466 -25.79 10.14 7.17
CA SER A 466 -25.62 9.21 8.28
C SER A 466 -24.24 9.33 8.93
N MET A 467 -23.16 9.35 8.12
CA MET A 467 -21.81 9.48 8.64
C MET A 467 -21.55 10.87 9.23
N SER A 468 -22.08 11.91 8.61
CA SER A 468 -21.99 13.27 9.17
C SER A 468 -22.69 13.39 10.53
N ASP A 469 -23.83 12.75 10.71
CA ASP A 469 -24.53 12.69 11.98
C ASP A 469 -23.69 11.93 13.03
N VAL A 470 -23.22 10.72 12.69
CA VAL A 470 -22.39 9.90 13.58
C VAL A 470 -21.14 10.65 14.05
N PHE A 471 -20.42 11.29 13.13
CA PHE A 471 -19.17 11.99 13.45
C PHE A 471 -19.43 13.24 14.30
N THR A 472 -20.51 13.96 14.02
CA THR A 472 -20.86 15.18 14.76
C THR A 472 -21.35 14.85 16.18
N ARG A 473 -22.34 13.95 16.33
CA ARG A 473 -22.88 13.60 17.66
C ARG A 473 -21.90 12.83 18.52
N GLY A 474 -21.00 12.03 17.90
CA GLY A 474 -19.92 11.33 18.58
C GLY A 474 -18.74 12.24 18.95
N GLN A 475 -18.62 13.44 18.40
CA GLN A 475 -17.42 14.28 18.50
C GLN A 475 -16.15 13.47 18.20
N VAL A 476 -16.16 12.82 17.03
CA VAL A 476 -15.20 11.80 16.62
C VAL A 476 -13.88 12.44 16.20
N ASP A 477 -12.77 11.90 16.69
CA ASP A 477 -11.39 12.32 16.34
C ASP A 477 -10.76 11.38 15.30
N TYR A 478 -11.30 10.16 15.15
CA TYR A 478 -10.75 9.11 14.28
C TYR A 478 -11.85 8.20 13.76
N VAL A 479 -11.74 7.81 12.50
CA VAL A 479 -12.67 6.88 11.85
C VAL A 479 -11.89 5.70 11.25
N LYS A 480 -12.28 4.48 11.62
CA LYS A 480 -11.90 3.26 10.88
C LYS A 480 -13.02 2.95 9.91
N TRP A 481 -12.77 3.22 8.62
CA TRP A 481 -13.71 2.98 7.52
C TRP A 481 -13.46 1.60 6.91
N ASP A 482 -14.38 0.68 7.13
CA ASP A 482 -14.25 -0.71 6.72
C ASP A 482 -15.12 -1.06 5.51
N MET A 483 -14.78 -2.16 4.85
CA MET A 483 -15.51 -2.78 3.75
C MET A 483 -15.19 -4.28 3.71
N ASN A 484 -16.08 -5.12 4.23
CA ASN A 484 -15.77 -6.52 4.51
C ASN A 484 -16.31 -7.50 3.46
N ARG A 485 -16.50 -7.06 2.24
CA ARG A 485 -17.01 -7.90 1.18
C ARG A 485 -16.49 -7.51 -0.20
N ASN A 486 -16.07 -8.51 -0.98
CA ASN A 486 -15.80 -8.34 -2.40
C ASN A 486 -17.11 -8.25 -3.22
N MET A 487 -17.03 -7.58 -4.36
CA MET A 487 -18.14 -7.51 -5.31
C MET A 487 -18.31 -8.86 -6.02
N SER A 488 -19.55 -9.34 -6.11
CA SER A 488 -19.89 -10.62 -6.76
C SER A 488 -20.89 -10.44 -7.88
N ASP A 489 -21.90 -9.58 -7.66
CA ASP A 489 -22.96 -9.32 -8.62
C ASP A 489 -22.71 -7.95 -9.25
N TYR A 490 -22.22 -7.94 -10.50
CA TYR A 490 -21.89 -6.71 -11.24
C TYR A 490 -23.15 -6.21 -11.92
N TYR A 491 -24.00 -5.48 -11.18
CA TYR A 491 -25.26 -4.97 -11.71
C TYR A 491 -25.80 -3.81 -10.88
N SER A 492 -26.21 -2.75 -11.53
CA SER A 492 -26.98 -1.67 -10.91
C SER A 492 -28.38 -1.59 -11.50
N GLN A 493 -29.39 -1.58 -10.62
CA GLN A 493 -30.78 -1.35 -11.05
C GLN A 493 -31.02 0.08 -11.53
N ALA A 494 -30.14 1.02 -11.24
CA ALA A 494 -30.20 2.40 -11.67
C ALA A 494 -29.60 2.64 -13.07
N LEU A 495 -28.75 1.73 -13.55
CA LEU A 495 -28.12 1.87 -14.86
C LEU A 495 -28.94 1.17 -15.95
N PRO A 496 -29.04 1.77 -17.16
CA PRO A 496 -29.64 1.10 -18.30
C PRO A 496 -28.79 -0.11 -18.71
N THR A 497 -29.41 -1.05 -19.45
CA THR A 497 -28.76 -2.30 -19.89
C THR A 497 -27.46 -2.06 -20.67
N SER A 498 -27.42 -1.02 -21.50
CA SER A 498 -26.23 -0.67 -22.30
C SER A 498 -25.05 -0.17 -21.46
N ARG A 499 -25.30 0.33 -20.25
CA ARG A 499 -24.26 0.90 -19.35
C ARG A 499 -23.89 0.00 -18.18
N GLN A 500 -24.31 -1.25 -18.18
CA GLN A 500 -23.96 -2.16 -17.06
C GLN A 500 -22.45 -2.44 -16.99
N GLY A 501 -21.73 -2.37 -18.12
CA GLY A 501 -20.26 -2.46 -18.14
C GLY A 501 -19.54 -1.31 -17.43
N GLU A 502 -20.23 -0.18 -17.15
CA GLU A 502 -19.69 0.96 -16.41
C GLU A 502 -19.80 0.79 -14.89
N PHE A 503 -20.57 -0.19 -14.42
CA PHE A 503 -20.98 -0.32 -13.02
C PHE A 503 -19.80 -0.28 -12.05
N ALA A 504 -18.79 -1.13 -12.25
CA ALA A 504 -17.64 -1.22 -11.32
C ALA A 504 -16.89 0.11 -11.21
N HIS A 505 -16.65 0.78 -12.33
CA HIS A 505 -15.96 2.06 -12.33
C HIS A 505 -16.83 3.18 -11.72
N ARG A 506 -18.12 3.23 -12.04
CA ARG A 506 -19.06 4.20 -11.45
C ARG A 506 -19.23 4.03 -9.95
N TYR A 507 -19.16 2.79 -9.46
CA TYR A 507 -19.16 2.53 -8.01
C TYR A 507 -17.98 3.22 -7.34
N ILE A 508 -16.78 3.07 -7.89
CA ILE A 508 -15.54 3.69 -7.36
C ILE A 508 -15.60 5.22 -7.44
N LEU A 509 -16.13 5.79 -8.52
CA LEU A 509 -16.35 7.24 -8.62
C LEU A 509 -17.32 7.73 -7.53
N GLY A 510 -18.38 6.96 -7.26
CA GLY A 510 -19.32 7.25 -6.16
C GLY A 510 -18.67 7.18 -4.79
N LEU A 511 -17.79 6.19 -4.55
CA LEU A 511 -17.00 6.08 -3.33
C LEU A 511 -16.09 7.31 -3.13
N TYR A 512 -15.36 7.71 -4.16
CA TYR A 512 -14.47 8.87 -4.09
C TYR A 512 -15.23 10.17 -3.81
N GLN A 513 -16.41 10.35 -4.40
CA GLN A 513 -17.26 11.50 -4.11
C GLN A 513 -17.66 11.55 -2.63
N VAL A 514 -18.05 10.41 -2.05
CA VAL A 514 -18.40 10.32 -0.62
C VAL A 514 -17.19 10.64 0.26
N LEU A 515 -16.03 10.01 -0.02
CA LEU A 515 -14.82 10.21 0.76
C LEU A 515 -14.31 11.65 0.67
N TYR A 516 -14.27 12.22 -0.52
CA TYR A 516 -13.90 13.62 -0.73
C TYR A 516 -14.78 14.55 0.12
N THR A 517 -16.11 14.38 0.04
CA THR A 517 -17.05 15.23 0.75
C THR A 517 -16.89 15.13 2.27
N LEU A 518 -16.69 13.93 2.80
CA LEU A 518 -16.51 13.71 4.25
C LEU A 518 -15.17 14.25 4.75
N THR A 519 -14.08 14.03 4.02
CA THR A 519 -12.75 14.51 4.42
C THR A 519 -12.64 16.02 4.38
N GLU A 520 -13.28 16.68 3.39
CA GLU A 520 -13.38 18.14 3.34
C GLU A 520 -14.25 18.70 4.48
N LYS A 521 -15.35 18.01 4.81
CA LYS A 521 -16.25 18.43 5.89
C LYS A 521 -15.65 18.25 7.27
N PHE A 522 -14.82 17.23 7.46
CA PHE A 522 -14.21 16.84 8.75
C PHE A 522 -12.67 16.73 8.65
N PRO A 523 -11.95 17.81 8.29
CA PRO A 523 -10.51 17.74 8.00
C PRO A 523 -9.64 17.40 9.22
N HIS A 524 -10.16 17.54 10.45
CA HIS A 524 -9.47 17.21 11.70
C HIS A 524 -9.55 15.71 12.03
N ILE A 525 -10.50 14.97 11.46
CA ILE A 525 -10.65 13.53 11.71
C ILE A 525 -9.52 12.77 11.01
N LEU A 526 -8.88 11.88 11.75
CA LEU A 526 -7.94 10.91 11.19
C LEU A 526 -8.74 9.73 10.63
N PHE A 527 -8.79 9.59 9.32
CA PHE A 527 -9.40 8.45 8.65
C PHE A 527 -8.38 7.33 8.45
N GLU A 528 -8.78 6.11 8.80
CA GLU A 528 -8.05 4.87 8.52
C GLU A 528 -8.89 3.99 7.61
N GLY A 529 -8.32 3.58 6.48
CA GLY A 529 -8.94 2.60 5.58
C GLY A 529 -8.80 1.19 6.13
N CYS A 530 -9.88 0.40 6.01
CA CYS A 530 -9.90 -1.03 6.23
C CYS A 530 -10.79 -1.69 5.16
N ALA A 531 -10.46 -2.89 4.75
CA ALA A 531 -11.31 -3.68 3.87
C ALA A 531 -11.05 -5.17 4.12
N SER A 532 -11.51 -5.69 5.27
CA SER A 532 -11.03 -6.96 5.82
C SER A 532 -9.49 -7.00 5.82
N GLY A 533 -8.87 -6.03 6.43
CA GLY A 533 -7.43 -5.78 6.29
C GLY A 533 -7.10 -5.00 5.01
N GLY A 534 -6.13 -5.48 4.24
CA GLY A 534 -5.52 -4.79 3.10
C GLY A 534 -6.24 -4.95 1.75
N ASN A 535 -7.54 -5.29 1.69
CA ASN A 535 -8.24 -5.51 0.40
C ASN A 535 -8.38 -4.24 -0.46
N ARG A 536 -8.17 -3.05 0.12
CA ARG A 536 -8.07 -1.75 -0.58
C ARG A 536 -6.84 -0.95 -0.09
N PHE A 537 -5.69 -1.60 0.00
CA PHE A 537 -4.45 -0.91 0.31
C PHE A 537 -3.83 -0.39 -0.98
N ASP A 538 -4.21 0.81 -1.39
CA ASP A 538 -3.82 1.42 -2.65
C ASP A 538 -3.66 2.94 -2.54
N LEU A 539 -3.07 3.56 -3.57
CA LEU A 539 -2.82 5.00 -3.60
C LEU A 539 -4.10 5.83 -3.71
N GLY A 540 -5.17 5.28 -4.29
CA GLY A 540 -6.46 5.98 -4.40
C GLY A 540 -7.09 6.22 -3.03
N MET A 541 -7.14 5.18 -2.18
CA MET A 541 -7.61 5.32 -0.80
C MET A 541 -6.71 6.23 0.04
N LEU A 542 -5.38 6.16 -0.14
CA LEU A 542 -4.43 7.01 0.58
C LEU A 542 -4.58 8.51 0.27
N CYS A 543 -5.22 8.88 -0.83
CA CYS A 543 -5.56 10.28 -1.10
C CYS A 543 -6.60 10.84 -0.10
N TYR A 544 -7.39 9.98 0.54
CA TYR A 544 -8.46 10.36 1.48
C TYR A 544 -8.19 9.88 2.90
N MET A 545 -7.51 8.75 3.03
CA MET A 545 -7.25 8.08 4.30
C MET A 545 -5.74 7.99 4.52
N PRO A 546 -5.15 8.86 5.36
CA PRO A 546 -3.70 8.97 5.53
C PRO A 546 -3.03 7.73 6.12
N GLN A 547 -3.80 6.71 6.48
CA GLN A 547 -3.33 5.40 6.94
C GLN A 547 -4.33 4.30 6.60
N ILE A 548 -3.83 3.06 6.48
CA ILE A 548 -4.66 1.89 6.18
C ILE A 548 -4.26 0.73 7.10
N TRP A 549 -5.27 -0.02 7.57
CA TRP A 549 -5.09 -1.28 8.27
C TRP A 549 -4.56 -2.34 7.30
N ALA A 550 -3.30 -2.74 7.50
CA ALA A 550 -2.57 -3.52 6.51
C ALA A 550 -3.05 -4.98 6.38
N SER A 551 -3.56 -5.56 7.47
CA SER A 551 -4.03 -6.94 7.52
C SER A 551 -4.78 -7.23 8.82
N ASP A 552 -5.85 -8.03 8.72
CA ASP A 552 -6.51 -8.62 9.90
C ASP A 552 -5.66 -9.70 10.57
N ASN A 553 -4.53 -10.07 9.98
CA ASN A 553 -3.58 -10.95 10.65
C ASN A 553 -2.76 -10.14 11.66
N THR A 554 -3.02 -10.37 12.94
CA THR A 554 -2.33 -9.71 14.06
C THR A 554 -1.18 -10.52 14.65
N ASP A 555 -0.87 -11.69 14.06
CA ASP A 555 0.33 -12.47 14.40
C ASP A 555 1.59 -11.69 14.00
N ALA A 556 2.43 -11.34 14.97
CA ALA A 556 3.60 -10.50 14.73
C ALA A 556 4.58 -11.07 13.70
N ILE A 557 4.76 -12.39 13.64
CA ILE A 557 5.69 -13.02 12.67
C ILE A 557 5.11 -12.93 11.25
N SER A 558 3.82 -13.13 11.08
CA SER A 558 3.14 -12.93 9.81
C SER A 558 3.16 -11.45 9.40
N ARG A 559 2.89 -10.53 10.35
CA ARG A 559 2.93 -9.08 10.12
C ARG A 559 4.33 -8.59 9.73
N ALA A 560 5.38 -9.17 10.28
CA ALA A 560 6.75 -8.84 9.86
C ALA A 560 6.95 -9.05 8.35
N SER A 561 6.46 -10.15 7.79
CA SER A 561 6.52 -10.43 6.35
C SER A 561 5.58 -9.52 5.55
N ILE A 562 4.33 -9.33 6.00
CA ILE A 562 3.34 -8.48 5.34
C ILE A 562 3.83 -7.02 5.27
N GLN A 563 4.28 -6.45 6.40
CA GLN A 563 4.79 -5.07 6.44
C GLN A 563 6.07 -4.90 5.62
N ASN A 564 6.96 -5.90 5.65
CA ASN A 564 8.16 -5.90 4.81
C ASN A 564 7.80 -5.80 3.31
N SER A 565 6.78 -6.51 2.87
CA SER A 565 6.36 -6.47 1.48
C SER A 565 5.62 -5.18 1.12
N TYR A 566 4.80 -4.61 2.00
CA TYR A 566 4.23 -3.28 1.79
C TYR A 566 5.32 -2.21 1.58
N SER A 567 6.46 -2.34 2.26
CA SER A 567 7.57 -1.38 2.13
C SER A 567 8.22 -1.31 0.74
N TYR A 568 7.82 -2.15 -0.20
CA TYR A 568 8.28 -2.01 -1.59
C TYR A 568 7.67 -0.78 -2.28
N GLY A 569 6.47 -0.36 -1.90
CA GLY A 569 5.79 0.79 -2.50
C GLY A 569 5.17 1.79 -1.53
N TYR A 570 5.09 1.45 -0.23
CA TYR A 570 4.36 2.23 0.76
C TYR A 570 5.21 2.51 2.00
N PRO A 571 5.29 3.77 2.48
CA PRO A 571 6.04 4.11 3.68
C PRO A 571 5.32 3.63 4.94
N GLN A 572 6.07 3.42 6.01
CA GLN A 572 5.53 3.00 7.30
C GLN A 572 4.53 4.00 7.92
N SER A 573 4.58 5.26 7.51
CA SER A 573 3.63 6.30 7.98
C SER A 573 2.19 6.08 7.54
N VAL A 574 1.95 5.14 6.60
CA VAL A 574 0.59 4.80 6.14
C VAL A 574 0.15 3.40 6.55
N ILE A 575 0.98 2.67 7.29
CA ILE A 575 0.74 1.28 7.71
C ILE A 575 0.33 1.24 9.17
N ALA A 576 -0.95 0.93 9.44
CA ALA A 576 -1.41 0.68 10.80
C ALA A 576 -1.01 -0.73 11.28
N ALA A 577 -0.49 -0.81 12.51
CA ALA A 577 0.04 -2.04 13.07
C ALA A 577 -0.24 -2.14 14.58
N HIS A 578 -0.78 -3.28 15.04
CA HIS A 578 -1.21 -3.44 16.42
C HIS A 578 -0.47 -4.57 17.13
N VAL A 579 -0.27 -4.38 18.43
CA VAL A 579 0.10 -5.41 19.39
C VAL A 579 -1.16 -6.12 19.82
N SER A 580 -1.31 -7.40 19.43
CA SER A 580 -2.47 -8.23 19.77
C SER A 580 -2.25 -9.09 21.03
N GLY A 581 -3.26 -9.87 21.39
CA GLY A 581 -3.19 -10.86 22.46
C GLY A 581 -2.16 -11.99 22.20
N CYS A 582 -1.83 -12.75 23.23
CA CYS A 582 -0.97 -13.92 23.16
C CYS A 582 -1.56 -15.05 24.02
N PRO A 583 -1.75 -16.27 23.47
CA PRO A 583 -1.48 -16.69 22.08
C PRO A 583 -2.29 -15.89 21.05
N ASN A 584 -1.78 -15.75 19.82
CA ASN A 584 -2.53 -15.12 18.76
C ASN A 584 -3.79 -15.96 18.40
N HIS A 585 -4.94 -15.31 18.25
CA HIS A 585 -6.23 -16.01 18.07
C HIS A 585 -6.37 -16.74 16.72
N GLN A 586 -5.59 -16.37 15.70
CA GLN A 586 -5.67 -16.99 14.36
C GLN A 586 -4.67 -18.14 14.20
N THR A 587 -3.47 -18.02 14.81
CA THR A 587 -2.35 -18.96 14.60
C THR A 587 -2.03 -19.82 15.81
N LEU A 588 -2.56 -19.46 17.00
CA LEU A 588 -2.18 -19.99 18.30
C LEU A 588 -0.68 -19.84 18.61
N ARG A 589 0.03 -19.02 17.85
CA ARG A 589 1.47 -18.77 18.09
C ARG A 589 1.66 -17.95 19.36
N ILE A 590 2.66 -18.38 20.13
CA ILE A 590 3.12 -17.66 21.33
C ILE A 590 4.32 -16.83 20.92
N THR A 591 4.14 -15.52 20.85
CA THR A 591 5.19 -14.55 20.49
C THR A 591 5.44 -13.63 21.67
N PRO A 592 6.71 -13.43 22.09
CA PRO A 592 7.04 -12.51 23.19
C PRO A 592 6.49 -11.09 22.98
N LEU A 593 6.07 -10.44 24.05
CA LEU A 593 5.55 -9.05 23.97
C LEU A 593 6.55 -8.09 23.33
N PRO A 594 7.86 -8.11 23.65
CA PRO A 594 8.84 -7.25 22.97
C PRO A 594 8.92 -7.45 21.46
N THR A 595 8.67 -8.66 20.96
CA THR A 595 8.63 -8.94 19.52
C THR A 595 7.36 -8.38 18.87
N ARG A 596 6.20 -8.59 19.51
CA ARG A 596 4.94 -8.01 19.04
C ARG A 596 5.04 -6.49 18.92
N PHE A 597 5.64 -5.86 19.94
CA PHE A 597 5.93 -4.43 19.92
C PHE A 597 6.93 -4.04 18.83
N ALA A 598 8.06 -4.72 18.71
CA ALA A 598 9.09 -4.39 17.72
C ALA A 598 8.54 -4.39 16.29
N VAL A 599 7.68 -5.35 15.95
CA VAL A 599 7.01 -5.40 14.64
C VAL A 599 5.99 -4.28 14.49
N ALA A 600 5.11 -4.10 15.47
CA ALA A 600 4.06 -3.08 15.41
C ALA A 600 4.62 -1.65 15.46
N SER A 601 5.81 -1.45 16.03
CA SER A 601 6.45 -0.12 16.11
C SER A 601 6.93 0.42 14.76
N VAL A 602 7.14 -0.46 13.75
CA VAL A 602 7.43 -0.01 12.38
C VAL A 602 6.12 0.23 11.65
N GLY A 603 5.54 1.39 11.90
CA GLY A 603 4.23 1.80 11.43
C GLY A 603 3.53 2.65 12.49
N ILE A 604 2.21 2.66 12.44
CA ILE A 604 1.35 3.40 13.36
C ILE A 604 0.94 2.44 14.47
N LEU A 605 1.54 2.62 15.64
CA LEU A 605 1.37 1.71 16.77
C LEU A 605 -0.04 1.79 17.36
N GLY A 606 -0.66 0.62 17.49
CA GLY A 606 -1.86 0.40 18.30
C GLY A 606 -1.76 -0.85 19.17
N TYR A 607 -2.73 -1.01 20.04
CA TYR A 607 -2.96 -2.21 20.85
C TYR A 607 -4.36 -2.75 20.54
N GLU A 608 -4.48 -4.05 20.44
CA GLU A 608 -5.74 -4.73 20.14
C GLU A 608 -5.87 -5.98 20.98
N CYS A 609 -5.97 -5.77 22.29
CA CYS A 609 -6.12 -6.83 23.31
C CYS A 609 -6.79 -6.27 24.56
N ASN A 610 -7.30 -7.18 25.41
CA ASN A 610 -7.91 -6.79 26.68
C ASN A 610 -6.83 -6.45 27.72
N LEU A 611 -6.43 -5.19 27.82
CA LEU A 611 -5.44 -4.72 28.80
C LEU A 611 -5.89 -4.94 30.26
N CYS A 612 -7.18 -5.18 30.51
CA CYS A 612 -7.67 -5.44 31.88
C CYS A 612 -7.28 -6.82 32.40
N ASP A 613 -6.88 -7.73 31.52
CA ASP A 613 -6.58 -9.13 31.85
C ASP A 613 -5.08 -9.45 31.68
N VAL A 614 -4.27 -8.46 31.32
CA VAL A 614 -2.79 -8.60 31.21
C VAL A 614 -2.13 -8.72 32.57
N SER A 615 -1.03 -9.43 32.67
CA SER A 615 -0.25 -9.52 33.88
C SER A 615 0.30 -8.14 34.30
N ARG A 616 0.59 -7.98 35.59
CA ARG A 616 1.23 -6.74 36.07
C ARG A 616 2.59 -6.49 35.40
N GLU A 617 3.34 -7.54 35.14
CA GLU A 617 4.65 -7.47 34.48
C GLU A 617 4.52 -7.01 33.03
N ASP A 618 3.61 -7.63 32.27
CA ASP A 618 3.35 -7.21 30.88
C ASP A 618 2.80 -5.77 30.84
N MET A 619 2.04 -5.36 31.84
CA MET A 619 1.56 -3.98 31.91
C MET A 619 2.70 -2.98 32.17
N GLU A 620 3.69 -3.33 32.97
CA GLU A 620 4.90 -2.52 33.17
C GLU A 620 5.74 -2.46 31.89
N GLU A 621 5.84 -3.57 31.17
CA GLU A 621 6.52 -3.64 29.87
C GLU A 621 5.79 -2.79 28.81
N ILE A 622 4.45 -2.87 28.70
CA ILE A 622 3.64 -2.05 27.78
C ILE A 622 3.86 -0.56 28.05
N ARG A 623 3.91 -0.13 29.32
CA ARG A 623 4.21 1.27 29.66
C ARG A 623 5.60 1.69 29.16
N ALA A 624 6.60 0.84 29.33
CA ALA A 624 7.95 1.11 28.84
C ALA A 624 7.99 1.18 27.30
N GLU A 625 7.25 0.31 26.62
CA GLU A 625 7.12 0.28 25.16
C GLU A 625 6.45 1.55 24.61
N ILE A 626 5.38 2.01 25.25
CA ILE A 626 4.67 3.24 24.88
C ILE A 626 5.60 4.47 25.05
N LEU A 627 6.37 4.53 26.13
CA LEU A 627 7.33 5.62 26.34
C LEU A 627 8.43 5.59 25.29
N LEU A 628 8.99 4.42 25.01
CA LEU A 628 10.00 4.23 23.97
C LEU A 628 9.47 4.63 22.59
N TYR A 629 8.24 4.20 22.24
CA TYR A 629 7.64 4.60 20.97
C TYR A 629 7.45 6.12 20.87
N LYS A 630 6.97 6.77 21.92
CA LYS A 630 6.81 8.25 21.94
C LYS A 630 8.13 8.99 21.74
N GLU A 631 9.23 8.46 22.27
CA GLU A 631 10.57 9.02 22.10
C GLU A 631 11.08 8.88 20.66
N TRP A 632 10.76 7.77 20.00
CA TRP A 632 11.26 7.41 18.67
C TRP A 632 10.20 7.51 17.57
N ARG A 633 9.00 7.97 17.89
CA ARG A 633 7.83 7.96 16.99
C ARG A 633 8.08 8.68 15.66
N SER A 634 8.74 9.83 15.68
CA SER A 634 9.07 10.59 14.48
C SER A 634 9.95 9.79 13.51
N VAL A 635 10.95 9.06 14.04
CA VAL A 635 11.80 8.18 13.23
C VAL A 635 11.02 6.98 12.73
N LEU A 636 10.28 6.29 13.63
CA LEU A 636 9.55 5.08 13.31
C LEU A 636 8.40 5.29 12.31
N GLN A 637 7.76 6.48 12.31
CA GLN A 637 6.69 6.80 11.36
C GLN A 637 7.20 7.45 10.07
N PHE A 638 8.23 8.32 10.12
CA PHE A 638 8.60 9.17 8.99
C PHE A 638 10.04 9.01 8.51
N GLY A 639 10.85 8.17 9.15
CA GLY A 639 12.22 7.91 8.70
C GLY A 639 12.29 7.16 7.37
N GLU A 640 13.47 7.12 6.79
CA GLU A 640 13.78 6.31 5.61
C GLU A 640 13.87 4.84 6.00
N TRP A 641 13.04 4.00 5.40
CA TRP A 641 12.97 2.57 5.72
C TRP A 641 13.83 1.74 4.78
N TYR A 642 14.81 1.04 5.34
CA TYR A 642 15.70 0.12 4.63
C TYR A 642 15.38 -1.32 5.00
N ARG A 643 15.09 -2.15 4.01
CA ARG A 643 15.06 -3.60 4.13
C ARG A 643 16.48 -4.11 4.08
N LEU A 644 16.95 -4.72 5.16
CA LEU A 644 18.30 -5.25 5.24
C LEU A 644 18.36 -6.74 4.90
N TYR A 645 17.24 -7.45 5.05
CA TYR A 645 17.14 -8.89 4.86
C TYR A 645 15.66 -9.33 4.79
N GLU A 646 15.42 -10.33 3.95
CA GLU A 646 14.15 -11.08 3.89
C GLU A 646 14.42 -12.58 4.01
N SER A 647 13.48 -13.33 4.62
CA SER A 647 13.61 -14.79 4.77
C SER A 647 13.65 -15.55 3.43
N SER A 648 13.09 -14.96 2.37
CA SER A 648 13.16 -15.48 1.01
C SER A 648 14.54 -15.34 0.36
N GLU A 649 15.36 -14.42 0.87
CA GLU A 649 16.71 -14.10 0.38
C GLU A 649 17.80 -14.65 1.29
N LYS A 650 17.57 -15.79 1.93
CA LYS A 650 18.53 -16.39 2.86
C LYS A 650 19.93 -16.51 2.26
N GLN A 651 20.89 -15.86 2.89
CA GLN A 651 22.29 -15.93 2.50
C GLN A 651 22.95 -17.24 2.96
N SER A 652 22.38 -17.90 3.96
CA SER A 652 22.90 -19.14 4.55
C SER A 652 21.78 -20.01 5.10
N VAL A 653 21.97 -21.33 5.09
CA VAL A 653 21.08 -22.30 5.76
C VAL A 653 21.01 -22.10 7.27
N TYR A 654 21.98 -21.40 7.85
CA TYR A 654 22.03 -21.06 9.27
C TYR A 654 21.32 -19.76 9.62
N ASP A 655 20.82 -19.04 8.62
CA ASP A 655 20.11 -17.79 8.83
C ASP A 655 18.69 -18.08 9.30
N THR A 656 18.36 -17.63 10.49
CA THR A 656 17.09 -17.89 11.16
C THR A 656 16.22 -16.63 11.29
N ASP A 657 16.72 -15.51 10.80
CA ASP A 657 15.96 -14.26 10.85
C ASP A 657 14.82 -14.30 9.81
N VAL A 658 13.68 -13.74 10.19
CA VAL A 658 12.54 -13.54 9.29
C VAL A 658 12.78 -12.27 8.48
N THR A 659 13.20 -11.21 9.15
CA THR A 659 13.52 -9.93 8.52
C THR A 659 14.42 -9.07 9.40
N ARG A 660 15.11 -8.11 8.77
CA ARG A 660 15.86 -7.05 9.43
C ARG A 660 15.53 -5.71 8.77
N TRP A 661 15.29 -4.73 9.59
CA TRP A 661 14.98 -3.35 9.16
C TRP A 661 15.93 -2.34 9.76
N ASN A 662 16.15 -1.24 9.05
CA ASN A 662 16.77 -0.05 9.58
C ASN A 662 15.95 1.17 9.15
N ILE A 663 15.55 2.00 10.08
CA ILE A 663 14.79 3.22 9.85
C ILE A 663 15.67 4.39 10.27
N VAL A 664 15.94 5.32 9.38
CA VAL A 664 16.86 6.44 9.58
C VAL A 664 16.11 7.76 9.48
N SER A 665 16.30 8.67 10.45
CA SER A 665 15.74 10.02 10.37
C SER A 665 16.23 10.75 9.11
N PRO A 666 15.44 11.66 8.51
CA PRO A 666 15.85 12.39 7.31
C PRO A 666 17.16 13.16 7.47
N ASP A 667 17.43 13.72 8.65
CA ASP A 667 18.67 14.43 9.00
C ASP A 667 19.82 13.50 9.39
N LYS A 668 19.60 12.19 9.38
CA LYS A 668 20.54 11.14 9.77
C LYS A 668 21.09 11.27 11.19
N SER A 669 20.38 11.99 12.07
CA SER A 669 20.78 12.13 13.46
C SER A 669 20.42 10.92 14.32
N LYS A 670 19.37 10.18 13.93
CA LYS A 670 18.82 9.04 14.66
C LYS A 670 18.50 7.88 13.72
N ALA A 671 18.64 6.66 14.21
CA ALA A 671 18.16 5.49 13.50
C ALA A 671 17.72 4.37 14.47
N VAL A 672 16.79 3.51 13.99
CA VAL A 672 16.33 2.33 14.71
C VAL A 672 16.56 1.11 13.84
N GLY A 673 17.33 0.15 14.36
CA GLY A 673 17.52 -1.16 13.73
C GLY A 673 16.67 -2.23 14.40
N ILE A 674 16.07 -3.12 13.62
CA ILE A 674 15.23 -4.20 14.14
C ILE A 674 15.66 -5.52 13.50
N MET A 675 15.79 -6.55 14.33
CA MET A 675 16.01 -7.93 13.90
C MET A 675 14.91 -8.81 14.44
N ILE A 676 14.24 -9.56 13.58
CA ILE A 676 13.13 -10.45 13.93
C ILE A 676 13.54 -11.86 13.57
N LYS A 677 13.58 -12.75 14.56
CA LYS A 677 13.98 -14.13 14.43
C LYS A 677 12.77 -15.04 14.16
N GLY A 678 12.98 -16.05 13.33
CA GLY A 678 12.08 -17.18 13.19
C GLY A 678 12.41 -18.28 14.24
N GLN A 679 12.62 -19.50 13.78
CA GLN A 679 12.97 -20.62 14.64
C GLN A 679 14.46 -20.63 14.99
N THR A 680 14.80 -21.08 16.20
CA THR A 680 16.17 -21.22 16.65
C THR A 680 16.77 -22.51 16.09
N LEU A 681 18.00 -22.42 15.58
CA LEU A 681 18.82 -23.57 15.24
C LEU A 681 19.85 -23.80 16.35
N ALA A 682 20.17 -25.05 16.61
CA ALA A 682 21.31 -25.39 17.47
C ALA A 682 22.62 -25.03 16.77
N ASN A 683 23.63 -24.63 17.55
CA ASN A 683 24.99 -24.36 17.06
C ASN A 683 25.02 -23.37 15.86
N TYR A 684 24.31 -22.26 15.97
CA TYR A 684 24.35 -21.22 14.94
C TYR A 684 25.52 -20.25 15.12
N ALA A 685 25.93 -19.59 14.03
CA ALA A 685 27.02 -18.61 14.02
C ALA A 685 26.63 -17.33 14.79
N TYR A 686 27.62 -16.54 15.24
CA TYR A 686 27.35 -15.21 15.77
C TYR A 686 26.73 -14.30 14.71
N ARG A 687 25.95 -13.30 15.15
CA ARG A 687 25.29 -12.35 14.27
C ARG A 687 26.09 -11.07 14.15
N THR A 688 26.03 -10.49 12.97
CA THR A 688 26.51 -9.14 12.69
C THR A 688 25.30 -8.26 12.33
N PHE A 689 25.22 -7.07 12.89
CA PHE A 689 24.26 -6.07 12.47
C PHE A 689 24.94 -5.04 11.58
N ARG A 690 24.41 -4.88 10.38
CA ARG A 690 24.82 -3.88 9.41
C ARG A 690 23.65 -2.95 9.15
N THR A 691 23.91 -1.64 9.07
CA THR A 691 22.92 -0.62 8.78
C THR A 691 22.97 -0.17 7.33
N LYS A 692 22.09 0.74 6.97
CA LYS A 692 22.10 1.50 5.73
C LYS A 692 21.57 2.91 5.98
N GLY A 693 22.10 3.88 5.23
CA GLY A 693 21.58 5.24 5.21
C GLY A 693 22.15 6.19 6.25
N LEU A 694 23.06 5.73 7.11
CA LEU A 694 23.72 6.60 8.09
C LEU A 694 24.69 7.57 7.41
N ASP A 695 25.07 8.63 8.16
CA ASP A 695 26.13 9.52 7.72
C ASP A 695 27.50 8.88 7.97
N ALA A 696 28.20 8.49 6.92
CA ALA A 696 29.49 7.82 6.98
C ALA A 696 30.57 8.65 7.71
N GLY A 697 30.46 9.98 7.68
CA GLY A 697 31.41 10.90 8.34
C GLY A 697 31.17 11.13 9.83
N SER A 698 30.09 10.59 10.40
CA SER A 698 29.69 10.80 11.78
C SER A 698 29.84 9.57 12.66
N ASN A 699 30.00 9.78 13.96
CA ASN A 699 29.92 8.73 14.95
C ASN A 699 28.52 8.63 15.54
N TYR A 700 28.15 7.41 15.92
CA TYR A 700 26.86 7.10 16.53
C TYR A 700 27.06 6.34 17.83
N HIS A 701 26.28 6.70 18.85
CA HIS A 701 26.07 5.87 20.02
C HIS A 701 25.12 4.72 19.62
N PHE A 702 25.67 3.53 19.50
CA PHE A 702 24.93 2.29 19.18
C PHE A 702 24.62 1.56 20.47
N TYR A 703 23.34 1.37 20.78
CA TYR A 703 22.89 0.64 21.95
C TYR A 703 21.60 -0.14 21.65
N ASN A 704 21.25 -1.10 22.48
CA ASN A 704 20.04 -1.89 22.29
C ASN A 704 19.02 -1.67 23.41
N ARG A 705 17.75 -1.99 23.10
CA ARG A 705 16.73 -2.13 24.13
C ARG A 705 17.15 -3.22 25.12
N SER A 706 17.15 -2.90 26.41
CA SER A 706 17.46 -3.86 27.47
C SER A 706 16.39 -4.96 27.52
N MET A 707 16.81 -6.21 27.59
CA MET A 707 15.94 -7.38 27.65
C MET A 707 16.17 -8.16 28.92
N ARG A 708 15.09 -8.75 29.47
CA ARG A 708 15.16 -9.67 30.60
C ARG A 708 14.34 -10.90 30.31
N TYR A 709 14.89 -12.06 30.62
CA TYR A 709 14.26 -13.34 30.35
C TYR A 709 13.76 -14.00 31.63
N ASP A 710 12.54 -14.52 31.56
CA ASP A 710 11.98 -15.38 32.61
C ASP A 710 12.60 -16.77 32.56
N ILE A 711 13.10 -17.22 33.69
CA ILE A 711 13.63 -18.56 33.84
C ILE A 711 12.56 -19.67 33.69
N HIS A 712 11.26 -19.30 33.75
CA HIS A 712 10.17 -20.26 33.54
C HIS A 712 10.27 -20.97 32.18
N ARG A 713 10.77 -20.27 31.16
CA ARG A 713 11.00 -20.83 29.81
C ARG A 713 12.06 -21.95 29.78
N MET A 714 12.89 -22.07 30.80
CA MET A 714 13.86 -23.16 30.90
C MET A 714 13.22 -24.49 31.32
N GLY A 715 11.98 -24.48 31.83
CA GLY A 715 11.26 -25.66 32.25
C GLY A 715 12.03 -26.46 33.29
N ASP A 716 12.11 -27.79 33.10
CA ASP A 716 12.84 -28.67 34.00
C ASP A 716 14.36 -28.52 33.99
N LEU A 717 14.90 -27.87 32.93
CA LEU A 717 16.35 -27.59 32.84
C LEU A 717 16.85 -26.67 33.95
N ILE A 718 15.98 -25.91 34.62
CA ILE A 718 16.34 -25.11 35.82
C ILE A 718 17.00 -25.98 36.87
N ASN A 719 16.67 -27.28 36.99
CA ASN A 719 17.17 -28.20 37.97
C ASN A 719 18.65 -28.58 37.76
N THR A 720 19.22 -28.27 36.61
CA THR A 720 20.63 -28.47 36.34
C THR A 720 21.51 -27.44 37.09
N MET A 721 20.96 -26.27 37.43
CA MET A 721 21.63 -25.17 38.11
C MET A 721 21.03 -24.86 39.48
N ALA A 722 19.81 -25.25 39.76
CA ALA A 722 19.13 -24.98 41.02
C ALA A 722 19.68 -25.86 42.16
N PRO A 723 19.90 -25.31 43.35
CA PRO A 723 20.37 -26.07 44.50
C PRO A 723 19.28 -26.99 45.09
N VAL A 724 18.06 -26.82 44.71
CA VAL A 724 16.87 -27.61 45.15
C VAL A 724 16.08 -27.98 43.90
N HIS A 725 15.55 -29.21 43.88
CA HIS A 725 14.69 -29.65 42.79
C HIS A 725 13.38 -28.84 42.73
N VAL A 726 13.14 -28.20 41.63
CA VAL A 726 11.94 -27.41 41.33
C VAL A 726 11.15 -28.13 40.26
N LYS A 727 9.98 -28.66 40.63
CA LYS A 727 9.09 -29.33 39.67
C LYS A 727 8.58 -28.29 38.67
N GLN A 728 8.75 -28.57 37.38
CA GLN A 728 8.24 -27.73 36.29
C GLN A 728 6.74 -27.43 36.47
N ASP A 729 6.35 -26.20 36.18
CA ASP A 729 4.98 -25.70 36.28
C ASP A 729 4.35 -25.77 37.67
N SER A 730 5.16 -26.00 38.71
CA SER A 730 4.71 -25.93 40.12
C SER A 730 4.56 -24.46 40.57
N LEU A 731 3.80 -24.28 41.67
CA LEU A 731 3.67 -22.98 42.33
C LEU A 731 5.03 -22.40 42.75
N LEU A 732 6.00 -23.25 43.12
CA LEU A 732 7.35 -22.83 43.44
C LEU A 732 8.10 -22.38 42.21
N HIS A 733 7.97 -23.08 41.06
CA HIS A 733 8.56 -22.65 39.77
C HIS A 733 8.03 -21.28 39.35
N GLY A 734 6.70 -21.07 39.38
CA GLY A 734 6.09 -19.79 39.09
C GLY A 734 6.50 -18.65 40.06
N ALA A 735 6.70 -18.98 41.35
CA ALA A 735 7.17 -17.99 42.33
C ALA A 735 8.63 -17.61 42.12
N ILE A 736 9.52 -18.56 41.88
CA ILE A 736 10.95 -18.32 41.65
C ILE A 736 11.14 -17.51 40.35
N SER A 737 10.39 -17.82 39.30
CA SER A 737 10.44 -17.14 38.01
C SER A 737 10.09 -15.66 38.09
N LYS A 738 9.28 -15.23 39.05
CA LYS A 738 8.96 -13.81 39.28
C LYS A 738 10.15 -13.01 39.84
N PHE A 739 11.04 -13.67 40.58
CA PHE A 739 12.15 -12.98 41.24
C PHE A 739 13.49 -13.14 40.52
N ILE A 740 13.65 -14.21 39.73
CA ILE A 740 14.90 -14.49 39.03
C ILE A 740 14.68 -14.23 37.55
N ARG A 741 15.41 -13.26 37.03
CA ARG A 741 15.43 -12.91 35.60
C ARG A 741 16.87 -13.02 35.10
N LEU A 742 17.02 -13.50 33.86
CA LEU A 742 18.30 -13.51 33.18
C LEU A 742 18.39 -12.24 32.34
N ASP A 743 19.48 -11.50 32.51
CA ASP A 743 19.70 -10.32 31.66
C ASP A 743 20.04 -10.75 30.23
N GLY A 744 19.45 -10.08 29.27
CA GLY A 744 19.75 -10.24 27.86
C GLY A 744 21.06 -9.56 27.46
N GLU A 745 21.32 -9.57 26.17
CA GLU A 745 22.48 -8.92 25.57
C GLU A 745 22.44 -7.41 25.79
N LYS A 746 23.63 -6.82 26.00
CA LYS A 746 23.80 -5.37 26.12
C LYS A 746 24.79 -4.87 25.09
N GLU A 747 24.35 -3.95 24.28
CA GLU A 747 25.16 -3.14 23.38
C GLU A 747 25.27 -1.72 23.92
N ASP A 748 26.48 -1.14 23.91
CA ASP A 748 26.77 0.22 24.35
C ASP A 748 28.11 0.61 23.74
N LYS A 749 28.11 1.16 22.53
CA LYS A 749 29.33 1.41 21.75
C LYS A 749 29.23 2.72 21.00
N ILE A 750 30.34 3.39 20.80
CA ILE A 750 30.44 4.50 19.84
C ILE A 750 31.10 3.95 18.58
N VAL A 751 30.40 4.05 17.45
CA VAL A 751 30.79 3.46 16.16
C VAL A 751 30.55 4.48 15.05
N SER A 752 31.47 4.58 14.08
CA SER A 752 31.25 5.45 12.92
C SER A 752 30.15 4.88 12.02
N GLY A 753 29.38 5.76 11.38
CA GLY A 753 28.35 5.36 10.39
C GLY A 753 28.94 4.55 9.25
N ALA A 754 30.18 4.87 8.83
CA ALA A 754 30.88 4.07 7.81
C ALA A 754 31.11 2.62 8.23
N ILE A 755 31.50 2.37 9.50
CA ILE A 755 31.68 1.00 10.02
C ILE A 755 30.32 0.29 10.09
N LEU A 756 29.29 0.96 10.61
CA LEU A 756 27.95 0.40 10.69
C LEU A 756 27.38 0.02 9.31
N ASP A 757 27.53 0.89 8.32
CA ASP A 757 26.97 0.67 6.98
C ASP A 757 27.81 -0.27 6.10
N GLN A 758 29.14 -0.27 6.24
CA GLN A 758 30.04 -1.04 5.36
C GLN A 758 30.47 -2.39 5.94
N CYS A 759 30.85 -2.39 7.23
CA CYS A 759 31.36 -3.58 7.89
C CYS A 759 30.25 -4.30 8.67
N GLY A 760 29.39 -3.55 9.35
CA GLY A 760 28.55 -4.02 10.43
C GLY A 760 29.37 -4.31 11.69
N ILE A 761 28.67 -4.58 12.79
CA ILE A 761 29.31 -4.92 14.06
C ILE A 761 28.84 -6.29 14.56
N PRO A 762 29.75 -7.14 15.07
CA PRO A 762 29.37 -8.35 15.76
C PRO A 762 28.55 -8.01 17.01
N LEU A 763 27.41 -8.66 17.15
CA LEU A 763 26.49 -8.45 18.26
C LEU A 763 26.89 -9.28 19.49
N ALA A 764 26.72 -8.68 20.66
CA ALA A 764 26.81 -9.39 21.92
C ALA A 764 25.81 -10.53 21.99
N GLN A 765 26.19 -11.63 22.62
CA GLN A 765 25.32 -12.79 22.83
C GLN A 765 25.41 -13.22 24.29
N ASN A 766 24.24 -13.39 24.92
CA ASN A 766 24.17 -13.96 26.27
C ASN A 766 23.69 -15.41 26.20
N TYR A 767 24.24 -16.22 27.07
CA TYR A 767 24.01 -17.65 27.13
C TYR A 767 23.56 -18.06 28.54
N ALA A 768 22.82 -19.14 28.57
CA ALA A 768 22.48 -19.85 29.80
C ALA A 768 23.03 -21.26 29.76
N GLY A 769 23.60 -21.75 30.85
CA GLY A 769 23.92 -23.16 31.02
C GLY A 769 22.64 -23.97 31.26
N THR A 770 22.52 -25.12 30.61
CA THR A 770 21.42 -26.07 30.85
C THR A 770 21.94 -27.34 31.58
N GLY A 771 23.18 -27.29 32.05
CA GLY A 771 23.86 -28.43 32.67
C GLY A 771 24.36 -29.51 31.71
N TYR A 772 23.70 -29.64 30.58
CA TYR A 772 24.14 -30.48 29.46
C TYR A 772 24.88 -29.66 28.44
N GLU A 773 24.30 -28.49 28.09
CA GLU A 773 24.87 -27.51 27.17
C GLU A 773 25.13 -26.20 27.92
N GLN A 774 26.34 -25.69 27.87
CA GLN A 774 26.71 -24.47 28.61
C GLN A 774 26.47 -23.18 27.84
N ASN A 775 26.27 -23.28 26.53
CA ASN A 775 26.18 -22.13 25.63
C ASN A 775 24.86 -22.05 24.90
N THR A 776 23.74 -22.32 25.59
CA THR A 776 22.41 -22.11 25.03
C THR A 776 22.12 -20.63 24.97
N ALA A 777 22.00 -20.08 23.78
CA ALA A 777 21.74 -18.67 23.60
C ALA A 777 20.35 -18.26 24.09
N LEU A 778 20.24 -17.08 24.70
CA LEU A 778 18.98 -16.55 25.22
C LEU A 778 18.08 -15.98 24.13
N TYR A 779 18.63 -15.67 22.96
CA TYR A 779 17.86 -15.23 21.78
C TYR A 779 17.13 -16.43 21.15
N GLN A 780 15.88 -16.62 21.49
CA GLN A 780 15.09 -17.82 21.21
C GLN A 780 14.13 -17.63 20.03
N ASP A 781 13.24 -18.61 19.82
CA ASP A 781 12.20 -18.60 18.78
C ASP A 781 11.34 -17.34 18.88
N TYR A 782 11.10 -16.72 17.74
CA TYR A 782 10.24 -15.56 17.59
C TYR A 782 10.61 -14.35 18.45
N ASP A 783 11.84 -14.28 18.93
CA ASP A 783 12.37 -13.10 19.60
C ASP A 783 12.73 -11.99 18.58
N ALA A 784 12.64 -10.74 19.00
CA ALA A 784 13.17 -9.60 18.26
C ALA A 784 14.20 -8.83 19.08
N ARG A 785 15.03 -8.06 18.38
CA ARG A 785 15.96 -7.09 18.98
C ARG A 785 15.77 -5.74 18.32
N MET A 786 15.82 -4.71 19.14
CA MET A 786 15.82 -3.31 18.69
C MET A 786 17.14 -2.64 19.08
N TYR A 787 17.75 -1.99 18.13
CA TYR A 787 18.98 -1.23 18.25
C TYR A 787 18.74 0.24 17.94
N PHE A 788 19.35 1.10 18.69
CA PHE A 788 19.22 2.55 18.54
C PHE A 788 20.56 3.17 18.22
N MET A 789 20.55 4.14 17.35
CA MET A 789 21.73 4.89 16.93
C MET A 789 21.42 6.37 17.02
N GLU A 790 22.23 7.09 17.82
CA GLU A 790 22.14 8.52 17.97
C GLU A 790 23.49 9.15 17.64
N LYS A 791 23.49 10.14 16.77
CA LYS A 791 24.69 10.86 16.35
C LYS A 791 25.29 11.59 17.55
N VAL A 792 26.63 11.44 17.78
CA VAL A 792 27.39 12.02 18.88
C VAL A 792 28.41 13.04 18.38
#